data_333e61727dd32a866e30a316ac504922
#
_entry.id   333e61727dd32a866e30a316ac504922
#
_cell.length_a   1.000
_cell.length_b   1.000
_cell.length_c   1.000
_cell.angle_alpha   90.00
_cell.angle_beta   90.00
_cell.angle_gamma   90.00
#
_symmetry.space_group_name_H-M   'P 1'
#
loop_
_entity.id
_entity.type
_entity.pdbx_description
1 polymer ?
#
loop_
_entity_poly.entity_id
_entity_poly.type
_entity_poly.pdbx_seq_one_letter_code
_entity_poly.pdbx_strand_id
1 'polypeptide(L)'
;MNSLFASTARGLEELLKTELEGLGATDCQVVQGGVHFQGDTRLLYQSLMWSRLASRIMLPLGECRVYSDLDLYLGVQAIPWTEMFNPGATFAVHFSGLNDEIRNSQYGALKVKDAIVDSFTRKNLPRPNVDRESPDLRINVWLNKETAHISLDLSGEGLHLRGYRDGTGMAPIKENLAAAIVMRSGWVPGTPLLDPMCGSGTLLIEAAMLATDRAPGLHRGHWGFGGWAQHDDAIWKEVKAEAQTRARQGLAAYESRFYGSDVDARVIERARRNARRAGIGELIDFDVKDVAQLNNPLPKGPYGTVISNPPYGERLESEPALIALHSLLGRIMKSQFGGWNLSVFSASPELLSCLQLRADKQFKAKNGPLDCVQKNYHLAESEGGKPAMLAEDFANRLRKNLKKFEKWASQEGIECYRLYDADLPEYNVAIDRYADWVVVQEYAPPKTVDAHKARQRLFDIIAATIAVLDMAPNKLVLKTRERQKGKNQYQKMAEKGDFIEVQEYNARLWVNLTDYLDTGLFLDHRIARRMLGQMSKGKDFLNLFSYTGSASVHAGLGGARSTTTVDMSRTYLEWAERNLRLNGLTGRAHRLMQADVLGWLRESTEQFDLIFIDPPTFSNSKRMEDAFDVQRDHIRLMTDLKRLLRKGGTIMFSNNKRGFRMDHDGLAALGLKAQEISQKTLSQDFARNRQIHNCWLITAA
;
A
#
# COMPACT_ATOMS: atom_id res chain seq x y z
N MET A 1 8.10 44.43 -22.83
CA MET A 1 8.08 42.96 -22.78
C MET A 1 8.52 42.52 -21.38
N ASN A 2 7.74 41.70 -20.73
CA ASN A 2 8.04 41.22 -19.39
C ASN A 2 8.77 39.87 -19.48
N SER A 3 9.83 39.72 -18.70
CA SER A 3 10.43 38.42 -18.47
C SER A 3 9.70 37.76 -17.31
N LEU A 4 9.17 36.56 -17.52
CA LEU A 4 8.30 35.84 -16.58
C LEU A 4 8.83 34.45 -16.30
N PHE A 5 8.42 33.89 -15.16
CA PHE A 5 8.72 32.51 -14.78
C PHE A 5 7.45 31.77 -14.35
N ALA A 6 7.17 30.63 -14.97
CA ALA A 6 6.10 29.74 -14.57
C ALA A 6 6.68 28.49 -13.90
N SER A 7 6.33 28.26 -12.64
CA SER A 7 6.72 27.05 -11.92
C SER A 7 5.75 25.91 -12.19
N THR A 8 6.25 24.68 -12.16
CA THR A 8 5.44 23.47 -12.28
C THR A 8 6.13 22.28 -11.58
N ALA A 9 5.40 21.17 -11.44
CA ALA A 9 5.97 19.93 -10.91
C ALA A 9 7.03 19.35 -11.86
N ARG A 10 8.03 18.68 -11.31
CA ARG A 10 9.05 17.98 -12.10
C ARG A 10 8.43 16.97 -13.05
N GLY A 11 8.90 16.97 -14.28
CA GLY A 11 8.41 16.13 -15.37
C GLY A 11 7.31 16.77 -16.21
N LEU A 12 6.84 17.98 -15.86
CA LEU A 12 5.82 18.73 -16.63
C LEU A 12 6.38 19.94 -17.36
N GLU A 13 7.66 20.24 -17.25
CA GLU A 13 8.28 21.47 -17.75
C GLU A 13 8.13 21.62 -19.27
N GLU A 14 8.39 20.55 -20.03
CA GLU A 14 8.24 20.57 -21.50
C GLU A 14 6.78 20.75 -21.94
N LEU A 15 5.84 20.12 -21.21
CA LEU A 15 4.41 20.27 -21.49
C LEU A 15 3.95 21.70 -21.20
N LEU A 16 4.44 22.30 -20.11
CA LEU A 16 4.17 23.70 -19.76
C LEU A 16 4.73 24.65 -20.82
N LYS A 17 5.95 24.41 -21.31
CA LYS A 17 6.54 25.20 -22.40
C LYS A 17 5.61 25.21 -23.62
N THR A 18 5.13 24.05 -24.04
CA THR A 18 4.21 23.93 -25.18
C THR A 18 2.91 24.70 -24.92
N GLU A 19 2.35 24.64 -23.70
CA GLU A 19 1.17 25.41 -23.33
C GLU A 19 1.40 26.93 -23.43
N LEU A 20 2.51 27.43 -22.89
CA LEU A 20 2.86 28.85 -22.90
C LEU A 20 3.11 29.38 -24.33
N GLU A 21 3.82 28.60 -25.15
CA GLU A 21 4.02 28.94 -26.56
C GLU A 21 2.69 29.00 -27.32
N GLY A 22 1.77 28.08 -27.02
CA GLY A 22 0.39 28.11 -27.55
C GLY A 22 -0.42 29.33 -27.13
N LEU A 23 -0.11 29.97 -26.01
CA LEU A 23 -0.70 31.23 -25.56
C LEU A 23 -0.03 32.44 -26.18
N GLY A 24 1.09 32.29 -26.87
CA GLY A 24 1.83 33.38 -27.53
C GLY A 24 3.12 33.79 -26.82
N ALA A 25 3.58 33.01 -25.82
CA ALA A 25 4.86 33.26 -25.15
C ALA A 25 6.04 33.08 -26.11
N THR A 26 7.06 33.92 -25.97
CA THR A 26 8.31 33.84 -26.70
C THR A 26 9.50 33.57 -25.80
N ASP A 27 10.63 33.15 -26.38
CA ASP A 27 11.88 32.86 -25.67
C ASP A 27 11.68 31.91 -24.48
N CYS A 28 10.87 30.88 -24.68
CA CYS A 28 10.60 29.88 -23.65
C CYS A 28 11.80 29.00 -23.41
N GLN A 29 12.32 29.01 -22.17
CA GLN A 29 13.45 28.23 -21.72
C GLN A 29 13.04 27.33 -20.56
N VAL A 30 13.15 26.02 -20.77
CA VAL A 30 12.89 25.01 -19.71
C VAL A 30 14.07 24.97 -18.75
N VAL A 31 13.74 25.05 -17.47
CA VAL A 31 14.66 24.78 -16.36
C VAL A 31 14.02 23.78 -15.41
N GLN A 32 14.80 23.25 -14.48
CA GLN A 32 14.24 22.35 -13.49
C GLN A 32 13.18 23.04 -12.64
N GLY A 33 11.93 22.54 -12.70
CA GLY A 33 10.80 23.05 -11.95
C GLY A 33 10.05 24.20 -12.58
N GLY A 34 10.34 24.56 -13.85
CA GLY A 34 9.59 25.60 -14.51
C GLY A 34 10.08 26.01 -15.90
N VAL A 35 9.53 27.12 -16.39
CA VAL A 35 9.81 27.71 -17.70
C VAL A 35 9.96 29.21 -17.56
N HIS A 36 11.09 29.73 -18.04
CA HIS A 36 11.25 31.20 -18.29
C HIS A 36 10.64 31.54 -19.65
N PHE A 37 9.91 32.61 -19.71
CA PHE A 37 9.28 33.08 -20.97
C PHE A 37 9.12 34.58 -21.00
N GLN A 38 8.90 35.12 -22.20
CA GLN A 38 8.68 36.53 -22.42
C GLN A 38 7.30 36.78 -23.02
N GLY A 39 6.72 37.89 -22.64
CA GLY A 39 5.44 38.36 -23.16
C GLY A 39 5.09 39.79 -22.74
N ASP A 40 4.07 40.33 -23.39
CA ASP A 40 3.49 41.63 -23.00
C ASP A 40 2.55 41.47 -21.78
N THR A 41 1.95 42.57 -21.35
CA THR A 41 1.01 42.58 -20.22
C THR A 41 -0.23 41.73 -20.48
N ARG A 42 -0.71 41.69 -21.71
CA ARG A 42 -1.85 40.83 -22.09
C ARG A 42 -1.50 39.35 -21.94
N LEU A 43 -0.34 38.95 -22.43
CA LEU A 43 0.12 37.57 -22.28
C LEU A 43 0.33 37.18 -20.81
N LEU A 44 0.83 38.09 -19.98
CA LEU A 44 0.94 37.89 -18.55
C LEU A 44 -0.42 37.48 -17.93
N TYR A 45 -1.46 38.26 -18.23
CA TYR A 45 -2.81 37.97 -17.76
C TYR A 45 -3.43 36.72 -18.40
N GLN A 46 -3.18 36.51 -19.69
CA GLN A 46 -3.61 35.29 -20.38
C GLN A 46 -2.95 34.03 -19.79
N SER A 47 -1.67 34.11 -19.46
CA SER A 47 -0.97 32.99 -18.83
C SER A 47 -1.54 32.65 -17.44
N LEU A 48 -1.87 33.64 -16.62
CA LEU A 48 -2.54 33.48 -15.34
C LEU A 48 -3.95 32.88 -15.48
N MET A 49 -4.72 33.34 -16.43
CA MET A 49 -6.10 32.91 -16.69
C MET A 49 -6.16 31.50 -17.28
N TRP A 50 -5.28 31.17 -18.22
CA TRP A 50 -5.40 30.00 -19.09
C TRP A 50 -4.42 28.90 -18.82
N SER A 51 -3.32 29.11 -18.06
CA SER A 51 -2.40 28.00 -17.77
C SER A 51 -3.06 26.97 -16.88
N ARG A 52 -3.10 25.73 -17.39
CA ARG A 52 -3.60 24.55 -16.69
C ARG A 52 -2.50 23.85 -15.90
N LEU A 53 -1.24 24.06 -16.29
CA LEU A 53 -0.07 23.29 -15.84
C LEU A 53 0.80 24.04 -14.86
N ALA A 54 0.82 25.38 -14.90
CA ALA A 54 1.61 26.18 -13.99
C ALA A 54 1.10 26.05 -12.54
N SER A 55 2.03 25.98 -11.61
CA SER A 55 1.72 26.09 -10.18
C SER A 55 1.65 27.55 -9.75
N ARG A 56 2.57 28.36 -10.26
CA ARG A 56 2.64 29.81 -10.03
C ARG A 56 3.24 30.48 -11.24
N ILE A 57 2.86 31.74 -11.46
CA ILE A 57 3.48 32.63 -12.46
C ILE A 57 4.04 33.84 -11.72
N MET A 58 5.33 34.04 -11.88
CA MET A 58 6.11 35.04 -11.16
C MET A 58 6.75 36.03 -12.11
N LEU A 59 6.83 37.31 -11.67
CA LEU A 59 7.61 38.34 -12.28
C LEU A 59 8.96 38.45 -11.56
N PRO A 60 10.09 38.00 -12.13
CA PRO A 60 11.41 38.17 -11.56
C PRO A 60 11.73 39.67 -11.42
N LEU A 61 12.20 40.05 -10.22
CA LEU A 61 12.53 41.44 -9.89
C LEU A 61 14.03 41.69 -9.83
N GLY A 62 14.78 40.65 -9.48
CA GLY A 62 16.24 40.73 -9.35
C GLY A 62 16.83 39.50 -8.68
N GLU A 63 18.13 39.42 -8.68
CA GLU A 63 18.91 38.45 -7.97
C GLU A 63 20.09 39.06 -7.25
N CYS A 64 20.54 38.46 -6.17
CA CYS A 64 21.73 38.91 -5.43
C CYS A 64 22.52 37.73 -4.86
N ARG A 65 23.83 37.95 -4.69
CA ARG A 65 24.68 36.98 -3.99
C ARG A 65 24.50 37.15 -2.49
N VAL A 66 24.40 36.03 -1.78
CA VAL A 66 24.15 35.97 -0.33
C VAL A 66 25.27 35.21 0.34
N TYR A 67 26.31 35.95 0.72
CA TYR A 67 27.42 35.46 1.55
C TYR A 67 27.26 35.87 3.03
N SER A 68 26.24 36.70 3.31
CA SER A 68 25.82 37.11 4.64
C SER A 68 24.35 37.54 4.64
N ASP A 69 23.75 37.67 5.81
CA ASP A 69 22.38 38.19 5.94
C ASP A 69 22.26 39.65 5.50
N LEU A 70 23.38 40.43 5.64
CA LEU A 70 23.46 41.80 5.14
C LEU A 70 23.41 41.85 3.61
N ASP A 71 24.03 40.90 2.91
CA ASP A 71 23.99 40.83 1.44
C ASP A 71 22.56 40.62 0.95
N LEU A 72 21.81 39.73 1.62
CA LEU A 72 20.38 39.52 1.33
C LEU A 72 19.58 40.83 1.52
N TYR A 73 19.79 41.50 2.65
CA TYR A 73 19.10 42.75 2.96
C TYR A 73 19.39 43.83 1.92
N LEU A 74 20.67 44.08 1.59
CA LEU A 74 21.07 45.06 0.61
C LEU A 74 20.62 44.73 -0.81
N GLY A 75 20.68 43.45 -1.20
CA GLY A 75 20.23 42.98 -2.50
C GLY A 75 18.72 43.17 -2.69
N VAL A 76 17.93 42.86 -1.66
CA VAL A 76 16.48 43.11 -1.67
C VAL A 76 16.19 44.62 -1.71
N GLN A 77 16.92 45.43 -0.96
CA GLN A 77 16.72 46.87 -0.88
C GLN A 77 17.04 47.60 -2.19
N ALA A 78 17.89 47.02 -3.05
CA ALA A 78 18.21 47.56 -4.35
C ALA A 78 17.00 47.56 -5.34
N ILE A 79 15.95 46.80 -5.04
CA ILE A 79 14.74 46.71 -5.83
C ILE A 79 13.85 47.92 -5.53
N PRO A 80 13.23 48.57 -6.55
CA PRO A 80 12.44 49.81 -6.37
C PRO A 80 11.03 49.51 -5.81
N TRP A 81 10.93 49.01 -4.59
CA TRP A 81 9.69 48.57 -3.95
C TRP A 81 8.60 49.66 -3.91
N THR A 82 8.99 50.90 -3.67
CA THR A 82 8.03 52.04 -3.60
C THR A 82 7.31 52.31 -4.90
N GLU A 83 7.85 51.86 -6.03
CA GLU A 83 7.23 51.99 -7.36
C GLU A 83 6.35 50.78 -7.69
N MET A 84 6.43 49.72 -6.89
CA MET A 84 5.73 48.44 -7.16
C MET A 84 4.46 48.25 -6.33
N PHE A 85 4.35 48.94 -5.20
CA PHE A 85 3.19 48.84 -4.32
C PHE A 85 2.19 49.96 -4.59
N ASN A 86 0.91 49.60 -4.68
CA ASN A 86 -0.17 50.58 -4.56
C ASN A 86 -0.20 51.12 -3.12
N PRO A 87 -0.60 52.40 -2.92
CA PRO A 87 -0.77 52.95 -1.58
C PRO A 87 -1.71 52.10 -0.72
N GLY A 88 -1.26 51.73 0.48
CA GLY A 88 -2.04 50.92 1.41
C GLY A 88 -2.06 49.42 1.14
N ALA A 89 -1.38 48.94 0.09
CA ALA A 89 -1.31 47.50 -0.19
C ALA A 89 -0.58 46.73 0.91
N THR A 90 -1.12 45.57 1.26
CA THR A 90 -0.51 44.60 2.18
C THR A 90 0.40 43.62 1.44
N PHE A 91 1.36 43.05 2.12
CA PHE A 91 2.25 42.07 1.51
C PHE A 91 2.62 40.93 2.45
N ALA A 92 3.10 39.83 1.87
CA ALA A 92 3.76 38.73 2.59
C ALA A 92 4.99 38.28 1.83
N VAL A 93 5.95 37.74 2.56
CA VAL A 93 7.19 37.16 2.02
C VAL A 93 7.16 35.66 2.19
N HIS A 94 7.34 34.94 1.09
CA HIS A 94 7.62 33.52 1.09
C HIS A 94 9.09 33.30 0.77
N PHE A 95 9.83 32.68 1.70
CA PHE A 95 11.25 32.41 1.56
C PHE A 95 11.47 30.90 1.53
N SER A 96 12.22 30.42 0.55
CA SER A 96 12.59 29.03 0.41
C SER A 96 14.07 28.86 0.06
N GLY A 97 14.61 27.68 0.39
CA GLY A 97 16.04 27.43 0.29
C GLY A 97 16.82 27.90 1.51
N LEU A 98 17.96 27.30 1.71
CA LEU A 98 18.86 27.55 2.83
C LEU A 98 20.31 27.53 2.32
N ASN A 99 21.21 28.23 3.01
CA ASN A 99 22.66 28.09 2.85
C ASN A 99 23.33 28.17 4.21
N ASP A 100 24.66 28.25 4.25
CA ASP A 100 25.41 28.28 5.50
C ASP A 100 25.13 29.53 6.35
N GLU A 101 24.74 30.63 5.72
CA GLU A 101 24.41 31.90 6.36
C GLU A 101 22.95 32.03 6.75
N ILE A 102 22.05 31.69 5.82
CA ILE A 102 20.59 31.71 6.05
C ILE A 102 20.12 30.29 6.32
N ARG A 103 20.17 29.88 7.58
CA ARG A 103 19.83 28.52 8.04
C ARG A 103 18.37 28.32 8.41
N ASN A 104 17.59 29.39 8.40
CA ASN A 104 16.18 29.40 8.76
C ASN A 104 15.39 30.23 7.76
N SER A 105 14.40 29.63 7.13
CA SER A 105 13.56 30.32 6.14
C SER A 105 12.71 31.46 6.73
N GLN A 106 12.28 31.34 7.99
CA GLN A 106 11.56 32.43 8.67
C GLN A 106 12.47 33.64 8.91
N TYR A 107 13.72 33.39 9.29
CA TYR A 107 14.72 34.44 9.44
C TYR A 107 14.99 35.14 8.09
N GLY A 108 15.17 34.36 7.02
CA GLY A 108 15.31 34.91 5.66
C GLY A 108 14.12 35.77 5.27
N ALA A 109 12.90 35.29 5.53
CA ALA A 109 11.67 36.05 5.24
C ALA A 109 11.59 37.35 6.05
N LEU A 110 12.02 37.37 7.31
CA LEU A 110 12.06 38.58 8.14
C LEU A 110 13.07 39.60 7.60
N LYS A 111 14.26 39.17 7.19
CA LYS A 111 15.27 40.04 6.57
C LYS A 111 14.76 40.69 5.29
N VAL A 112 14.09 39.91 4.44
CA VAL A 112 13.48 40.43 3.21
C VAL A 112 12.37 41.43 3.54
N LYS A 113 11.50 41.10 4.50
CA LYS A 113 10.46 42.02 4.97
C LYS A 113 11.03 43.33 5.49
N ASP A 114 12.07 43.29 6.32
CA ASP A 114 12.71 44.51 6.88
C ASP A 114 13.30 45.35 5.76
N ALA A 115 14.00 44.77 4.78
CA ALA A 115 14.56 45.48 3.66
C ALA A 115 13.47 46.23 2.83
N ILE A 116 12.32 45.57 2.59
CA ILE A 116 11.20 46.16 1.89
C ILE A 116 10.62 47.36 2.67
N VAL A 117 10.33 47.14 3.95
CA VAL A 117 9.74 48.17 4.82
C VAL A 117 10.66 49.38 4.96
N ASP A 118 11.95 49.16 5.14
CA ASP A 118 12.94 50.24 5.27
C ASP A 118 13.08 51.04 3.98
N SER A 119 12.82 50.43 2.81
CA SER A 119 12.80 51.17 1.54
C SER A 119 11.71 52.27 1.50
N PHE A 120 10.56 52.00 2.12
CA PHE A 120 9.48 53.00 2.27
C PHE A 120 9.82 54.05 3.29
N THR A 121 10.34 53.66 4.47
CA THR A 121 10.71 54.54 5.55
C THR A 121 11.80 55.53 5.11
N ARG A 122 12.80 55.12 4.34
CA ARG A 122 13.87 55.98 3.81
C ARG A 122 13.35 57.05 2.83
N LYS A 123 12.24 56.81 2.16
CA LYS A 123 11.60 57.79 1.26
C LYS A 123 10.49 58.59 1.93
N ASN A 124 10.35 58.46 3.27
CA ASN A 124 9.28 59.08 4.05
C ASN A 124 7.86 58.71 3.56
N LEU A 125 7.71 57.49 3.07
CA LEU A 125 6.43 56.94 2.64
C LEU A 125 5.80 56.09 3.73
N PRO A 126 4.45 55.97 3.77
CA PRO A 126 3.77 55.09 4.71
C PRO A 126 4.28 53.64 4.61
N ARG A 127 4.58 53.06 5.75
CA ARG A 127 5.06 51.68 5.86
C ARG A 127 3.96 50.71 5.40
N PRO A 128 4.23 49.78 4.47
CA PRO A 128 3.27 48.77 4.10
C PRO A 128 3.08 47.74 5.22
N ASN A 129 1.82 47.29 5.40
CA ASN A 129 1.49 46.27 6.41
C ASN A 129 1.70 44.86 5.87
N VAL A 130 2.02 43.96 6.79
CA VAL A 130 2.15 42.54 6.47
C VAL A 130 0.81 41.83 6.74
N ASP A 131 0.31 41.11 5.74
CA ASP A 131 -0.80 40.17 5.89
C ASP A 131 -0.33 38.80 5.37
N ARG A 132 -0.30 37.82 6.28
CA ARG A 132 0.16 36.45 5.94
C ARG A 132 -0.90 35.58 5.32
N GLU A 133 -2.16 35.87 5.54
CA GLU A 133 -3.28 35.06 5.10
C GLU A 133 -3.76 35.47 3.71
N SER A 134 -4.02 36.76 3.53
CA SER A 134 -4.57 37.31 2.26
C SER A 134 -3.85 38.58 1.83
N PRO A 135 -2.55 38.51 1.52
CA PRO A 135 -1.79 39.69 1.11
C PRO A 135 -2.22 40.17 -0.29
N ASP A 136 -2.20 41.50 -0.51
CA ASP A 136 -2.39 42.09 -1.83
C ASP A 136 -1.20 41.81 -2.78
N LEU A 137 -0.02 41.64 -2.20
CA LEU A 137 1.21 41.28 -2.91
C LEU A 137 1.96 40.16 -2.18
N ARG A 138 2.42 39.17 -2.93
CA ARG A 138 3.25 38.09 -2.41
C ARG A 138 4.63 38.16 -3.04
N ILE A 139 5.64 38.36 -2.21
CA ILE A 139 7.05 38.34 -2.60
C ILE A 139 7.59 36.95 -2.39
N ASN A 140 8.16 36.36 -3.42
CA ASN A 140 8.78 35.06 -3.37
C ASN A 140 10.30 35.21 -3.47
N VAL A 141 11.03 34.65 -2.51
CA VAL A 141 12.49 34.61 -2.54
C VAL A 141 12.93 33.17 -2.48
N TRP A 142 13.69 32.76 -3.47
CA TRP A 142 14.29 31.44 -3.55
C TRP A 142 15.80 31.55 -3.48
N LEU A 143 16.38 31.04 -2.37
CA LEU A 143 17.81 30.98 -2.16
C LEU A 143 18.33 29.64 -2.69
N ASN A 144 19.09 29.71 -3.77
CA ASN A 144 19.76 28.57 -4.36
C ASN A 144 21.29 28.72 -4.18
N LYS A 145 21.85 27.92 -3.27
CA LYS A 145 23.24 28.04 -2.85
C LYS A 145 23.54 29.46 -2.35
N GLU A 146 24.26 30.25 -3.12
CA GLU A 146 24.68 31.60 -2.78
C GLU A 146 23.87 32.69 -3.51
N THR A 147 22.86 32.31 -4.32
CA THR A 147 22.09 33.27 -5.11
C THR A 147 20.64 33.28 -4.63
N ALA A 148 20.16 34.44 -4.22
CA ALA A 148 18.74 34.70 -3.94
C ALA A 148 18.07 35.26 -5.18
N HIS A 149 17.00 34.61 -5.63
CA HIS A 149 16.13 35.06 -6.71
C HIS A 149 14.87 35.67 -6.09
N ILE A 150 14.61 36.91 -6.38
CA ILE A 150 13.49 37.69 -5.84
C ILE A 150 12.48 37.90 -6.93
N SER A 151 11.22 37.53 -6.67
CA SER A 151 10.13 37.64 -7.63
C SER A 151 8.83 38.14 -6.98
N LEU A 152 7.99 38.76 -7.76
CA LEU A 152 6.60 39.05 -7.41
C LEU A 152 5.73 37.87 -7.88
N ASP A 153 5.02 37.23 -6.95
CA ASP A 153 4.09 36.15 -7.29
C ASP A 153 2.73 36.71 -7.70
N LEU A 154 2.49 36.74 -9.01
CA LEU A 154 1.25 37.29 -9.59
C LEU A 154 0.04 36.36 -9.43
N SER A 155 0.28 35.10 -9.08
CA SER A 155 -0.78 34.09 -8.87
C SER A 155 -1.56 34.35 -7.58
N GLY A 156 -0.92 34.90 -6.57
CA GLY A 156 -1.44 35.00 -5.20
C GLY A 156 -1.38 33.65 -4.50
N GLU A 157 -2.42 32.85 -4.62
CA GLU A 157 -2.42 31.43 -4.23
C GLU A 157 -1.99 30.55 -5.40
N GLY A 158 -1.66 29.27 -5.12
CA GLY A 158 -1.30 28.33 -6.17
C GLY A 158 -2.39 28.21 -7.25
N LEU A 159 -2.00 28.21 -8.54
CA LEU A 159 -2.94 28.17 -9.65
C LEU A 159 -3.75 26.87 -9.73
N HIS A 160 -3.27 25.78 -9.08
CA HIS A 160 -4.04 24.54 -8.94
C HIS A 160 -5.35 24.76 -8.15
N LEU A 161 -5.42 25.77 -7.31
CA LEU A 161 -6.65 26.15 -6.61
C LEU A 161 -7.59 26.88 -7.58
N ARG A 162 -8.36 26.11 -8.36
CA ARG A 162 -9.26 26.64 -9.40
C ARG A 162 -10.50 27.35 -8.84
N GLY A 163 -10.84 27.08 -7.57
CA GLY A 163 -12.04 27.59 -6.91
C GLY A 163 -13.27 26.69 -6.95
N TYR A 164 -13.24 25.56 -7.65
CA TYR A 164 -14.40 24.65 -7.68
C TYR A 164 -14.41 23.61 -6.56
N ARG A 165 -13.31 23.37 -5.85
CA ARG A 165 -13.26 22.41 -4.74
C ARG A 165 -13.75 23.01 -3.44
N ASP A 166 -14.45 22.19 -2.65
CA ASP A 166 -14.63 22.43 -1.23
C ASP A 166 -13.30 22.25 -0.50
N GLY A 167 -12.87 23.24 0.28
CA GLY A 167 -11.58 23.28 0.95
C GLY A 167 -11.34 22.20 2.04
N THR A 168 -12.24 21.25 2.23
CA THR A 168 -12.19 20.22 3.26
C THR A 168 -11.87 18.85 2.64
N GLY A 169 -10.61 18.50 2.59
CA GLY A 169 -10.17 17.16 2.25
C GLY A 169 -8.87 17.14 1.43
N MET A 170 -7.95 16.25 1.78
CA MET A 170 -6.74 16.03 0.99
C MET A 170 -7.13 15.49 -0.39
N ALA A 171 -6.85 16.25 -1.43
CA ALA A 171 -6.95 15.77 -2.78
C ALA A 171 -5.74 14.85 -3.08
N PRO A 172 -5.95 13.64 -3.61
CA PRO A 172 -4.86 12.77 -3.99
C PRO A 172 -4.02 13.35 -5.14
N ILE A 173 -4.61 14.19 -5.98
CA ILE A 173 -3.95 14.86 -7.12
C ILE A 173 -4.32 16.34 -7.14
N LYS A 174 -3.32 17.21 -7.35
CA LYS A 174 -3.55 18.64 -7.63
C LYS A 174 -4.14 18.81 -9.03
N GLU A 175 -4.93 19.86 -9.24
CA GLU A 175 -5.65 20.13 -10.48
C GLU A 175 -4.71 20.34 -11.68
N ASN A 176 -3.57 20.98 -11.49
CA ASN A 176 -2.58 21.14 -12.55
C ASN A 176 -1.91 19.80 -12.96
N LEU A 177 -1.66 18.90 -12.02
CA LEU A 177 -1.21 17.55 -12.32
C LEU A 177 -2.32 16.74 -13.02
N ALA A 178 -3.56 16.87 -12.58
CA ALA A 178 -4.71 16.23 -13.24
C ALA A 178 -4.85 16.69 -14.70
N ALA A 179 -4.72 17.98 -14.96
CA ALA A 179 -4.71 18.52 -16.33
C ALA A 179 -3.58 17.91 -17.18
N ALA A 180 -2.37 17.77 -16.62
CA ALA A 180 -1.25 17.13 -17.30
C ALA A 180 -1.53 15.66 -17.64
N ILE A 181 -2.13 14.91 -16.71
CA ILE A 181 -2.51 13.51 -16.92
C ILE A 181 -3.53 13.41 -18.05
N VAL A 182 -4.54 14.28 -18.08
CA VAL A 182 -5.53 14.36 -19.17
C VAL A 182 -4.86 14.63 -20.51
N MET A 183 -4.00 15.65 -20.59
CA MET A 183 -3.29 16.01 -21.82
C MET A 183 -2.38 14.90 -22.36
N ARG A 184 -1.76 14.11 -21.47
CA ARG A 184 -0.89 13.01 -21.82
C ARG A 184 -1.61 11.68 -22.06
N SER A 185 -2.89 11.58 -21.73
CA SER A 185 -3.67 10.34 -21.79
C SER A 185 -3.91 9.81 -23.22
N GLY A 186 -3.71 10.65 -24.23
CA GLY A 186 -4.11 10.36 -25.59
C GLY A 186 -5.61 10.55 -25.86
N TRP A 187 -6.38 10.99 -24.86
CA TRP A 187 -7.78 11.34 -25.05
C TRP A 187 -7.92 12.54 -26.00
N VAL A 188 -8.88 12.46 -26.90
CA VAL A 188 -9.21 13.51 -27.85
C VAL A 188 -10.51 14.18 -27.42
N PRO A 189 -10.54 15.51 -27.18
CA PRO A 189 -11.78 16.23 -26.88
C PRO A 189 -12.86 15.96 -27.91
N GLY A 190 -14.10 15.74 -27.46
CA GLY A 190 -15.20 15.31 -28.33
C GLY A 190 -15.42 13.81 -28.35
N THR A 191 -14.50 13.02 -27.85
CA THR A 191 -14.69 11.57 -27.62
C THR A 191 -15.03 11.27 -26.17
N PRO A 192 -15.67 10.14 -25.87
CA PRO A 192 -15.99 9.76 -24.49
C PRO A 192 -14.76 9.62 -23.60
N LEU A 193 -14.87 10.08 -22.34
CA LEU A 193 -13.87 9.87 -21.30
C LEU A 193 -14.53 9.28 -20.06
N LEU A 194 -13.93 8.25 -19.49
CA LEU A 194 -14.44 7.55 -18.32
C LEU A 194 -13.36 7.40 -17.25
N ASP A 195 -13.71 7.71 -16.00
CA ASP A 195 -12.87 7.46 -14.83
C ASP A 195 -13.61 6.52 -13.85
N PRO A 196 -13.19 5.23 -13.72
CA PRO A 196 -13.88 4.24 -12.90
C PRO A 196 -13.59 4.35 -11.40
N MET A 197 -12.66 5.19 -10.99
CA MET A 197 -12.26 5.47 -9.61
C MET A 197 -12.04 6.98 -9.46
N CYS A 198 -13.08 7.75 -9.78
CA CYS A 198 -12.96 9.19 -10.04
C CYS A 198 -12.72 10.04 -8.78
N GLY A 199 -12.92 9.48 -7.59
CA GLY A 199 -12.80 10.24 -6.37
C GLY A 199 -13.68 11.51 -6.42
N SER A 200 -13.12 12.66 -6.09
CA SER A 200 -13.80 13.96 -6.16
C SER A 200 -13.96 14.52 -7.60
N GLY A 201 -13.68 13.73 -8.63
CA GLY A 201 -13.92 14.05 -10.02
C GLY A 201 -12.86 14.91 -10.71
N THR A 202 -11.69 15.08 -10.14
CA THR A 202 -10.68 16.04 -10.60
C THR A 202 -10.24 15.81 -12.05
N LEU A 203 -9.93 14.57 -12.44
CA LEU A 203 -9.50 14.25 -13.81
C LEU A 203 -10.59 14.61 -14.82
N LEU A 204 -11.84 14.23 -14.55
CA LEU A 204 -12.97 14.50 -15.44
C LEU A 204 -13.33 15.99 -15.50
N ILE A 205 -13.25 16.71 -14.38
CA ILE A 205 -13.53 18.15 -14.34
C ILE A 205 -12.48 18.91 -15.14
N GLU A 206 -11.20 18.63 -14.96
CA GLU A 206 -10.13 19.25 -15.74
C GLU A 206 -10.27 18.94 -17.25
N ALA A 207 -10.62 17.70 -17.59
CA ALA A 207 -10.89 17.31 -18.98
C ALA A 207 -12.10 18.04 -19.57
N ALA A 208 -13.20 18.15 -18.83
CA ALA A 208 -14.40 18.85 -19.28
C ALA A 208 -14.17 20.37 -19.46
N MET A 209 -13.40 20.98 -18.56
CA MET A 209 -12.99 22.37 -18.70
C MET A 209 -12.10 22.58 -19.93
N LEU A 210 -11.16 21.67 -20.20
CA LEU A 210 -10.32 21.71 -21.40
C LEU A 210 -11.18 21.59 -22.67
N ALA A 211 -12.08 20.62 -22.71
CA ALA A 211 -12.92 20.35 -23.89
C ALA A 211 -13.90 21.45 -24.23
N THR A 212 -14.38 22.15 -23.21
CA THR A 212 -15.33 23.26 -23.34
C THR A 212 -14.67 24.66 -23.43
N ASP A 213 -13.35 24.67 -23.62
CA ASP A 213 -12.58 25.92 -23.73
C ASP A 213 -12.75 26.84 -22.51
N ARG A 214 -12.87 26.25 -21.32
CA ARG A 214 -13.08 26.96 -20.07
C ARG A 214 -11.76 27.21 -19.37
N ALA A 215 -11.42 28.49 -19.17
CA ALA A 215 -10.18 28.86 -18.51
C ALA A 215 -10.14 28.39 -17.07
N PRO A 216 -9.04 27.77 -16.60
CA PRO A 216 -8.91 27.30 -15.23
C PRO A 216 -8.92 28.43 -14.20
N GLY A 217 -8.53 29.64 -14.58
CA GLY A 217 -8.55 30.81 -13.72
C GLY A 217 -9.91 31.50 -13.58
N LEU A 218 -10.93 31.07 -14.30
CA LEU A 218 -12.19 31.82 -14.43
C LEU A 218 -12.98 31.93 -13.12
N HIS A 219 -12.88 30.93 -12.22
CA HIS A 219 -13.58 30.87 -10.93
C HIS A 219 -12.74 31.33 -9.75
N ARG A 220 -11.52 31.78 -9.97
CA ARG A 220 -10.66 32.27 -8.90
C ARG A 220 -11.12 33.63 -8.41
N GLY A 221 -11.28 33.77 -7.09
CA GLY A 221 -11.73 35.04 -6.50
C GLY A 221 -10.59 36.00 -6.13
N HIS A 222 -9.35 35.48 -5.98
CA HIS A 222 -8.20 36.26 -5.55
C HIS A 222 -6.98 36.05 -6.45
N TRP A 223 -6.24 37.13 -6.72
CA TRP A 223 -5.04 37.15 -7.53
C TRP A 223 -3.93 37.96 -6.84
N GLY A 224 -2.67 37.68 -7.18
CA GLY A 224 -1.53 38.32 -6.54
C GLY A 224 -1.11 39.66 -7.10
N PHE A 225 -1.87 40.22 -8.01
CA PHE A 225 -1.57 41.53 -8.65
C PHE A 225 -2.47 42.68 -8.18
N GLY A 226 -3.37 42.48 -7.23
CA GLY A 226 -4.31 43.52 -6.76
C GLY A 226 -3.62 44.71 -6.11
N GLY A 227 -2.50 44.53 -5.46
CA GLY A 227 -1.67 45.58 -4.86
C GLY A 227 -0.51 46.07 -5.75
N TRP A 228 -0.40 45.54 -6.97
CA TRP A 228 0.71 45.85 -7.88
C TRP A 228 0.46 47.15 -8.65
N ALA A 229 1.37 48.12 -8.48
CA ALA A 229 1.19 49.47 -9.09
C ALA A 229 1.15 49.48 -10.61
N GLN A 230 1.74 48.47 -11.27
CA GLN A 230 1.73 48.35 -12.75
C GLN A 230 0.59 47.45 -13.26
N HIS A 231 -0.35 47.07 -12.41
CA HIS A 231 -1.54 46.33 -12.83
C HIS A 231 -2.40 47.16 -13.80
N ASP A 232 -2.73 46.55 -14.94
CA ASP A 232 -3.63 47.15 -15.94
C ASP A 232 -5.00 46.46 -15.85
N ASP A 233 -5.90 47.11 -15.12
CA ASP A 233 -7.25 46.60 -14.88
C ASP A 233 -8.10 46.50 -16.18
N ALA A 234 -7.85 47.37 -17.15
CA ALA A 234 -8.57 47.36 -18.44
C ALA A 234 -8.22 46.09 -19.24
N ILE A 235 -6.94 45.78 -19.38
CA ILE A 235 -6.48 44.56 -20.08
C ILE A 235 -6.94 43.32 -19.32
N TRP A 236 -6.87 43.34 -18.00
CA TRP A 236 -7.36 42.20 -17.19
C TRP A 236 -8.85 41.94 -17.41
N LYS A 237 -9.68 42.98 -17.42
CA LYS A 237 -11.11 42.86 -17.68
C LYS A 237 -11.41 42.33 -19.09
N GLU A 238 -10.65 42.71 -20.09
CA GLU A 238 -10.76 42.15 -21.45
C GLU A 238 -10.43 40.66 -21.48
N VAL A 239 -9.31 40.26 -20.87
CA VAL A 239 -8.91 38.83 -20.78
C VAL A 239 -9.97 38.00 -20.07
N LYS A 240 -10.54 38.53 -18.99
CA LYS A 240 -11.62 37.86 -18.24
C LYS A 240 -12.91 37.75 -19.06
N ALA A 241 -13.31 38.82 -19.72
CA ALA A 241 -14.52 38.82 -20.56
C ALA A 241 -14.40 37.86 -21.75
N GLU A 242 -13.24 37.79 -22.39
CA GLU A 242 -12.96 36.83 -23.45
C GLU A 242 -13.06 35.39 -22.93
N ALA A 243 -12.47 35.09 -21.75
CA ALA A 243 -12.56 33.77 -21.12
C ALA A 243 -14.02 33.38 -20.80
N GLN A 244 -14.83 34.31 -20.32
CA GLN A 244 -16.26 34.08 -20.07
C GLN A 244 -17.03 33.76 -21.35
N THR A 245 -16.75 34.47 -22.44
CA THR A 245 -17.36 34.24 -23.75
C THR A 245 -16.98 32.86 -24.29
N ARG A 246 -15.70 32.54 -24.28
CA ARG A 246 -15.20 31.25 -24.74
C ARG A 246 -15.80 30.08 -23.93
N ALA A 247 -15.94 30.22 -22.62
CA ALA A 247 -16.56 29.19 -21.75
C ALA A 247 -18.05 28.96 -22.13
N ARG A 248 -18.81 30.00 -22.40
CA ARG A 248 -20.23 29.90 -22.83
C ARG A 248 -20.33 29.21 -24.20
N GLN A 249 -19.55 29.64 -25.15
CA GLN A 249 -19.54 29.08 -26.50
C GLN A 249 -19.08 27.63 -26.52
N GLY A 250 -18.00 27.30 -25.78
CA GLY A 250 -17.48 25.97 -25.69
C GLY A 250 -18.45 24.99 -25.02
N LEU A 251 -19.14 25.39 -23.96
CA LEU A 251 -20.17 24.58 -23.31
C LEU A 251 -21.36 24.32 -24.23
N ALA A 252 -21.83 25.34 -24.95
CA ALA A 252 -22.96 25.22 -25.86
C ALA A 252 -22.66 24.32 -27.07
N ALA A 253 -21.41 24.27 -27.52
CA ALA A 253 -20.97 23.52 -28.69
C ALA A 253 -20.56 22.07 -28.36
N TYR A 254 -20.43 21.70 -27.08
CA TYR A 254 -19.92 20.38 -26.70
C TYR A 254 -21.03 19.31 -26.65
N GLU A 255 -20.88 18.25 -27.43
CA GLU A 255 -21.90 17.22 -27.60
C GLU A 255 -21.57 15.88 -26.93
N SER A 256 -20.29 15.64 -26.59
CA SER A 256 -19.88 14.39 -25.95
C SER A 256 -20.12 14.40 -24.42
N ARG A 257 -19.89 13.27 -23.77
CA ARG A 257 -20.12 13.12 -22.33
C ARG A 257 -18.92 12.52 -21.63
N PHE A 258 -18.86 12.78 -20.32
CA PHE A 258 -17.90 12.24 -19.40
C PHE A 258 -18.62 11.30 -18.43
N TYR A 259 -17.93 10.24 -18.01
CA TYR A 259 -18.48 9.23 -17.09
C TYR A 259 -17.53 9.06 -15.90
N GLY A 260 -18.05 9.16 -14.70
CA GLY A 260 -17.29 8.95 -13.47
C GLY A 260 -17.98 8.00 -12.53
N SER A 261 -17.23 7.09 -11.93
CA SER A 261 -17.75 6.24 -10.86
C SER A 261 -16.75 6.09 -9.72
N ASP A 262 -17.29 5.83 -8.55
CA ASP A 262 -16.52 5.51 -7.35
C ASP A 262 -17.40 4.67 -6.42
N VAL A 263 -16.80 3.86 -5.58
CA VAL A 263 -17.51 3.02 -4.62
C VAL A 263 -18.08 3.83 -3.44
N ASP A 264 -17.49 4.97 -3.10
CA ASP A 264 -17.91 5.84 -2.00
C ASP A 264 -18.94 6.89 -2.47
N ALA A 265 -20.19 6.73 -2.04
CA ALA A 265 -21.27 7.64 -2.35
C ALA A 265 -21.01 9.09 -1.89
N ARG A 266 -20.27 9.29 -0.78
CA ARG A 266 -19.95 10.63 -0.26
C ARG A 266 -18.95 11.34 -1.18
N VAL A 267 -18.04 10.59 -1.77
CA VAL A 267 -17.06 11.11 -2.72
C VAL A 267 -17.75 11.48 -4.03
N ILE A 268 -18.69 10.69 -4.51
CA ILE A 268 -19.50 10.99 -5.70
C ILE A 268 -20.34 12.25 -5.50
N GLU A 269 -20.97 12.45 -4.35
CA GLU A 269 -21.69 13.69 -4.07
C GLU A 269 -20.75 14.91 -4.06
N ARG A 270 -19.54 14.75 -3.56
CA ARG A 270 -18.51 15.81 -3.66
C ARG A 270 -18.12 16.08 -5.12
N ALA A 271 -17.93 15.05 -5.91
CA ALA A 271 -17.62 15.17 -7.34
C ALA A 271 -18.71 15.93 -8.10
N ARG A 272 -19.98 15.65 -7.84
CA ARG A 272 -21.14 16.36 -8.41
C ARG A 272 -21.14 17.85 -8.02
N ARG A 273 -20.88 18.17 -6.75
CA ARG A 273 -20.78 19.58 -6.30
C ARG A 273 -19.61 20.30 -6.96
N ASN A 274 -18.44 19.68 -7.03
CA ASN A 274 -17.26 20.23 -7.68
C ASN A 274 -17.53 20.53 -9.16
N ALA A 275 -18.13 19.59 -9.89
CA ALA A 275 -18.46 19.76 -11.31
C ALA A 275 -19.46 20.88 -11.54
N ARG A 276 -20.50 21.01 -10.70
CA ARG A 276 -21.45 22.13 -10.76
C ARG A 276 -20.78 23.46 -10.52
N ARG A 277 -19.91 23.57 -9.52
CA ARG A 277 -19.13 24.81 -9.26
C ARG A 277 -18.19 25.15 -10.40
N ALA A 278 -17.60 24.16 -11.04
CA ALA A 278 -16.77 24.36 -12.23
C ALA A 278 -17.62 24.79 -13.47
N GLY A 279 -18.94 24.75 -13.40
CA GLY A 279 -19.84 25.11 -14.47
C GLY A 279 -19.95 24.09 -15.59
N ILE A 280 -19.60 22.84 -15.34
CA ILE A 280 -19.61 21.73 -16.33
C ILE A 280 -20.38 20.50 -15.82
N GLY A 281 -21.17 20.65 -14.76
CA GLY A 281 -21.82 19.53 -14.08
C GLY A 281 -22.77 18.73 -14.96
N GLU A 282 -23.41 19.34 -15.95
CA GLU A 282 -24.32 18.67 -16.88
C GLU A 282 -23.62 17.75 -17.89
N LEU A 283 -22.31 17.87 -18.05
CA LEU A 283 -21.52 17.07 -18.98
C LEU A 283 -21.06 15.74 -18.41
N ILE A 284 -21.08 15.58 -17.09
CA ILE A 284 -20.50 14.44 -16.40
C ILE A 284 -21.58 13.62 -15.71
N ASP A 285 -21.70 12.36 -16.10
CA ASP A 285 -22.55 11.37 -15.44
C ASP A 285 -21.75 10.69 -14.34
N PHE A 286 -22.08 11.01 -13.07
CA PHE A 286 -21.49 10.36 -11.91
C PHE A 286 -22.37 9.28 -11.34
N ASP A 287 -21.80 8.11 -11.04
CA ASP A 287 -22.51 6.95 -10.49
C ASP A 287 -21.74 6.33 -9.32
N VAL A 288 -22.49 5.83 -8.33
CA VAL A 288 -21.90 5.05 -7.22
C VAL A 288 -21.79 3.62 -7.69
N LYS A 289 -20.58 3.17 -8.01
CA LYS A 289 -20.36 1.86 -8.61
C LYS A 289 -18.99 1.30 -8.26
N ASP A 290 -18.96 0.02 -7.87
CA ASP A 290 -17.72 -0.73 -7.75
C ASP A 290 -17.11 -1.04 -9.12
N VAL A 291 -15.79 -1.10 -9.22
CA VAL A 291 -15.08 -1.50 -10.45
C VAL A 291 -15.58 -2.86 -10.98
N ALA A 292 -15.94 -3.79 -10.08
CA ALA A 292 -16.49 -5.08 -10.45
C ALA A 292 -17.79 -5.00 -11.27
N GLN A 293 -18.53 -3.90 -11.12
CA GLN A 293 -19.82 -3.64 -11.80
C GLN A 293 -19.66 -2.72 -13.02
N LEU A 294 -18.42 -2.34 -13.35
CA LEU A 294 -18.15 -1.42 -14.43
C LEU A 294 -18.49 -2.04 -15.79
N ASN A 295 -19.30 -1.33 -16.55
CA ASN A 295 -19.65 -1.66 -17.92
C ASN A 295 -19.31 -0.50 -18.86
N ASN A 296 -19.05 -0.80 -20.13
CA ASN A 296 -18.92 0.23 -21.13
C ASN A 296 -20.26 0.96 -21.31
N PRO A 297 -20.33 2.29 -21.05
CA PRO A 297 -21.58 3.05 -21.20
C PRO A 297 -22.03 3.17 -22.65
N LEU A 298 -21.13 2.92 -23.60
CA LEU A 298 -21.37 3.05 -25.05
C LEU A 298 -20.88 1.80 -25.80
N PRO A 299 -21.48 0.62 -25.59
CA PRO A 299 -20.99 -0.65 -26.15
C PRO A 299 -21.09 -0.72 -27.69
N LYS A 300 -21.90 0.13 -28.29
CA LYS A 300 -22.06 0.27 -29.76
C LYS A 300 -21.75 1.69 -30.24
N GLY A 301 -21.21 2.50 -29.34
CA GLY A 301 -20.91 3.91 -29.61
C GLY A 301 -19.47 4.12 -30.07
N PRO A 302 -19.05 5.38 -30.14
CA PRO A 302 -17.68 5.71 -30.49
C PRO A 302 -16.73 5.20 -29.40
N TYR A 303 -15.51 4.84 -29.80
CA TYR A 303 -14.43 4.54 -28.87
C TYR A 303 -13.99 5.78 -28.10
N GLY A 304 -13.63 5.58 -26.85
CA GLY A 304 -13.17 6.63 -25.96
C GLY A 304 -11.88 6.26 -25.24
N THR A 305 -11.67 6.93 -24.13
CA THR A 305 -10.52 6.71 -23.24
C THR A 305 -11.01 6.45 -21.82
N VAL A 306 -10.45 5.45 -21.18
CA VAL A 306 -10.54 5.27 -19.72
C VAL A 306 -9.30 5.91 -19.11
N ILE A 307 -9.51 6.80 -18.14
CA ILE A 307 -8.44 7.46 -17.39
C ILE A 307 -8.62 7.17 -15.92
N SER A 308 -7.54 6.86 -15.20
CA SER A 308 -7.66 6.57 -13.79
C SER A 308 -6.40 6.89 -13.00
N ASN A 309 -6.62 7.30 -11.75
CA ASN A 309 -5.62 7.33 -10.69
C ASN A 309 -6.07 6.38 -9.58
N PRO A 310 -5.87 5.06 -9.75
CA PRO A 310 -6.28 4.09 -8.76
C PRO A 310 -5.51 4.26 -7.46
N PRO A 311 -6.04 3.78 -6.32
CA PRO A 311 -5.32 3.85 -5.05
C PRO A 311 -3.99 3.10 -5.13
N TYR A 312 -2.96 3.67 -4.50
CA TYR A 312 -1.63 3.10 -4.35
C TYR A 312 -1.01 3.53 -3.02
N GLY A 313 -0.20 2.66 -2.42
CA GLY A 313 0.50 2.90 -1.14
C GLY A 313 -0.29 2.51 0.10
N GLU A 314 0.37 2.51 1.25
CA GLU A 314 -0.06 1.87 2.51
C GLU A 314 -1.24 2.55 3.24
N ARG A 315 -1.77 3.66 2.74
CA ARG A 315 -2.67 4.52 3.54
C ARG A 315 -4.14 4.16 3.50
N LEU A 316 -4.60 3.39 2.53
CA LEU A 316 -6.04 3.17 2.31
C LEU A 316 -6.46 1.70 2.24
N GLU A 317 -5.59 0.81 1.76
CA GLU A 317 -5.93 -0.61 1.58
C GLU A 317 -4.70 -1.51 1.78
N SER A 318 -4.95 -2.79 2.09
CA SER A 318 -3.89 -3.79 2.15
C SER A 318 -3.29 -4.05 0.77
N GLU A 319 -2.03 -4.44 0.69
CA GLU A 319 -1.37 -4.78 -0.58
C GLU A 319 -2.16 -5.85 -1.39
N PRO A 320 -2.71 -6.92 -0.80
CA PRO A 320 -3.57 -7.85 -1.52
C PRO A 320 -4.82 -7.23 -2.15
N ALA A 321 -5.45 -6.27 -1.47
CA ALA A 321 -6.61 -5.56 -2.02
C ALA A 321 -6.25 -4.70 -3.23
N LEU A 322 -5.10 -4.01 -3.18
CA LEU A 322 -4.60 -3.20 -4.30
C LEU A 322 -4.25 -4.09 -5.51
N ILE A 323 -3.63 -5.24 -5.28
CA ILE A 323 -3.31 -6.21 -6.34
C ILE A 323 -4.59 -6.74 -6.99
N ALA A 324 -5.58 -7.13 -6.18
CA ALA A 324 -6.87 -7.62 -6.66
C ALA A 324 -7.61 -6.55 -7.48
N LEU A 325 -7.61 -5.31 -7.03
CA LEU A 325 -8.25 -4.18 -7.72
C LEU A 325 -7.63 -3.93 -9.09
N HIS A 326 -6.29 -3.88 -9.19
CA HIS A 326 -5.60 -3.66 -10.47
C HIS A 326 -5.78 -4.84 -11.42
N SER A 327 -5.74 -6.07 -10.91
CA SER A 327 -6.01 -7.27 -11.70
C SER A 327 -7.44 -7.28 -12.24
N LEU A 328 -8.42 -6.92 -11.41
CA LEU A 328 -9.82 -6.80 -11.79
C LEU A 328 -10.00 -5.71 -12.86
N LEU A 329 -9.42 -4.53 -12.67
CA LEU A 329 -9.46 -3.44 -13.63
C LEU A 329 -8.93 -3.89 -15.00
N GLY A 330 -7.78 -4.56 -15.04
CA GLY A 330 -7.19 -5.08 -16.27
C GLY A 330 -8.10 -6.08 -16.99
N ARG A 331 -8.79 -6.97 -16.27
CA ARG A 331 -9.74 -7.93 -16.83
C ARG A 331 -10.98 -7.23 -17.42
N ILE A 332 -11.53 -6.27 -16.71
CA ILE A 332 -12.70 -5.51 -17.16
C ILE A 332 -12.36 -4.68 -18.39
N MET A 333 -11.20 -4.03 -18.41
CA MET A 333 -10.75 -3.28 -19.57
C MET A 333 -10.69 -4.15 -20.82
N LYS A 334 -10.09 -5.33 -20.71
CA LYS A 334 -10.00 -6.30 -21.83
C LYS A 334 -11.35 -6.84 -22.29
N SER A 335 -12.29 -7.05 -21.36
CA SER A 335 -13.58 -7.66 -21.67
C SER A 335 -14.67 -6.69 -22.13
N GLN A 336 -14.63 -5.43 -21.65
CA GLN A 336 -15.71 -4.47 -21.85
C GLN A 336 -15.32 -3.28 -22.74
N PHE A 337 -14.02 -2.96 -22.86
CA PHE A 337 -13.54 -1.75 -23.48
C PHE A 337 -12.62 -2.00 -24.70
N GLY A 338 -12.84 -3.09 -25.42
CA GLY A 338 -12.10 -3.34 -26.68
C GLY A 338 -12.22 -2.15 -27.64
N GLY A 339 -11.11 -1.72 -28.25
CA GLY A 339 -11.01 -0.55 -29.12
C GLY A 339 -10.81 0.79 -28.39
N TRP A 340 -11.00 0.83 -27.07
CA TRP A 340 -10.73 2.03 -26.26
C TRP A 340 -9.26 2.16 -25.92
N ASN A 341 -8.88 3.36 -25.47
CA ASN A 341 -7.58 3.61 -24.84
C ASN A 341 -7.73 3.60 -23.30
N LEU A 342 -6.66 3.26 -22.62
CA LEU A 342 -6.55 3.32 -21.16
C LEU A 342 -5.33 4.13 -20.77
N SER A 343 -5.48 5.06 -19.84
CA SER A 343 -4.38 5.81 -19.24
C SER A 343 -4.45 5.70 -17.73
N VAL A 344 -3.40 5.19 -17.11
CA VAL A 344 -3.34 4.99 -15.65
C VAL A 344 -2.12 5.69 -15.07
N PHE A 345 -2.36 6.49 -14.03
CA PHE A 345 -1.33 7.20 -13.27
C PHE A 345 -1.14 6.52 -11.90
N SER A 346 0.09 6.20 -11.53
CA SER A 346 0.38 5.50 -10.28
C SER A 346 1.80 5.75 -9.78
N ALA A 347 1.99 5.71 -8.46
CA ALA A 347 3.31 5.67 -7.83
C ALA A 347 3.86 4.24 -7.72
N SER A 348 3.11 3.21 -8.11
CA SER A 348 3.53 1.81 -8.06
C SER A 348 3.54 1.16 -9.45
N PRO A 349 4.69 1.12 -10.12
CA PRO A 349 4.83 0.40 -11.39
C PRO A 349 4.49 -1.09 -11.27
N GLU A 350 4.73 -1.71 -10.11
CA GLU A 350 4.41 -3.11 -9.84
C GLU A 350 2.90 -3.34 -9.88
N LEU A 351 2.09 -2.47 -9.27
CA LEU A 351 0.63 -2.57 -9.34
C LEU A 351 0.13 -2.39 -10.78
N LEU A 352 0.75 -1.51 -11.57
CA LEU A 352 0.40 -1.37 -12.99
C LEU A 352 0.68 -2.65 -13.78
N SER A 353 1.66 -3.45 -13.41
CA SER A 353 1.92 -4.74 -14.03
C SER A 353 0.75 -5.73 -13.85
N CYS A 354 -0.04 -5.56 -12.78
CA CYS A 354 -1.22 -6.40 -12.52
C CYS A 354 -2.37 -6.18 -13.52
N LEU A 355 -2.36 -5.08 -14.29
CA LEU A 355 -3.30 -4.88 -15.40
C LEU A 355 -3.10 -5.90 -16.52
N GLN A 356 -1.89 -6.47 -16.64
CA GLN A 356 -1.51 -7.41 -17.70
C GLN A 356 -1.75 -6.86 -19.11
N LEU A 357 -1.33 -5.61 -19.28
CA LEU A 357 -1.38 -4.86 -20.52
C LEU A 357 0.02 -4.38 -20.89
N ARG A 358 0.32 -4.31 -22.17
CA ARG A 358 1.56 -3.71 -22.66
C ARG A 358 1.32 -2.22 -22.89
N ALA A 359 2.11 -1.38 -22.24
CA ALA A 359 2.04 0.06 -22.43
C ALA A 359 2.63 0.48 -23.78
N ASP A 360 1.94 1.39 -24.47
CA ASP A 360 2.41 2.00 -25.72
C ASP A 360 3.29 3.21 -25.44
N LYS A 361 2.92 4.01 -24.42
CA LYS A 361 3.64 5.21 -23.99
C LYS A 361 3.72 5.27 -22.47
N GLN A 362 4.76 5.96 -22.00
CA GLN A 362 4.99 6.17 -20.59
C GLN A 362 5.52 7.58 -20.35
N PHE A 363 5.02 8.22 -19.29
CA PHE A 363 5.45 9.55 -18.84
C PHE A 363 5.77 9.51 -17.35
N LYS A 364 6.78 10.27 -16.93
CA LYS A 364 7.11 10.45 -15.51
C LYS A 364 6.60 11.80 -15.01
N ALA A 365 6.14 11.84 -13.77
CA ALA A 365 5.78 13.06 -13.07
C ALA A 365 5.87 12.84 -11.56
N LYS A 366 5.91 13.95 -10.80
CA LYS A 366 5.83 13.89 -9.33
C LYS A 366 4.44 14.24 -8.84
N ASN A 367 3.94 13.49 -7.86
CA ASN A 367 2.78 13.84 -7.07
C ASN A 367 3.22 14.12 -5.63
N GLY A 368 3.46 15.39 -5.30
CA GLY A 368 4.14 15.78 -4.07
C GLY A 368 5.55 15.16 -4.00
N PRO A 369 5.89 14.42 -2.93
CA PRO A 369 7.19 13.75 -2.81
C PRO A 369 7.30 12.47 -3.66
N LEU A 370 6.18 11.91 -4.13
CA LEU A 370 6.13 10.62 -4.79
C LEU A 370 6.54 10.70 -6.27
N ASP A 371 7.42 9.81 -6.67
CA ASP A 371 7.71 9.57 -8.08
C ASP A 371 6.62 8.70 -8.68
N CYS A 372 5.96 9.20 -9.71
CA CYS A 372 4.82 8.56 -10.37
C CYS A 372 5.11 8.32 -11.85
N VAL A 373 4.37 7.37 -12.39
CA VAL A 373 4.38 7.05 -13.82
C VAL A 373 2.95 7.04 -14.35
N GLN A 374 2.76 7.62 -15.53
CA GLN A 374 1.55 7.48 -16.32
C GLN A 374 1.83 6.55 -17.47
N LYS A 375 1.05 5.49 -17.61
CA LYS A 375 1.15 4.53 -18.72
C LYS A 375 -0.11 4.55 -19.54
N ASN A 376 0.05 4.60 -20.86
CA ASN A 376 -1.03 4.54 -21.83
C ASN A 376 -1.03 3.20 -22.54
N TYR A 377 -2.23 2.66 -22.76
CA TYR A 377 -2.47 1.36 -23.36
C TYR A 377 -3.56 1.48 -24.42
N HIS A 378 -3.40 0.77 -25.52
CA HIS A 378 -4.48 0.54 -26.46
C HIS A 378 -5.12 -0.82 -26.17
N LEU A 379 -6.45 -0.84 -26.00
CA LEU A 379 -7.20 -2.06 -25.72
C LEU A 379 -7.61 -2.69 -27.03
N ALA A 380 -7.03 -3.84 -27.37
CA ALA A 380 -7.40 -4.56 -28.58
C ALA A 380 -8.89 -4.91 -28.59
N GLU A 381 -9.52 -4.87 -29.77
CA GLU A 381 -10.86 -5.39 -29.94
C GLU A 381 -10.84 -6.90 -29.66
N SER A 382 -11.64 -7.33 -28.69
CA SER A 382 -11.70 -8.75 -28.35
C SER A 382 -12.69 -9.46 -29.25
N GLU A 383 -12.29 -10.55 -29.85
CA GLU A 383 -13.21 -11.49 -30.56
C GLU A 383 -14.09 -12.32 -29.58
N GLY A 384 -14.62 -11.69 -28.52
CA GLY A 384 -15.64 -12.27 -27.66
C GLY A 384 -15.18 -13.39 -26.70
N GLY A 385 -13.90 -13.56 -26.46
CA GLY A 385 -13.35 -14.51 -25.47
C GLY A 385 -13.38 -13.97 -24.03
N LYS A 386 -13.61 -14.84 -23.03
CA LYS A 386 -13.34 -14.48 -21.64
C LYS A 386 -11.87 -14.10 -21.51
N PRO A 387 -11.52 -12.97 -20.86
CA PRO A 387 -10.13 -12.60 -20.69
C PRO A 387 -9.40 -13.71 -19.93
N ALA A 388 -8.22 -14.10 -20.42
CA ALA A 388 -7.36 -15.07 -19.74
C ALA A 388 -7.06 -14.60 -18.31
N MET A 389 -7.13 -15.55 -17.38
CA MET A 389 -6.77 -15.26 -15.99
C MET A 389 -5.25 -15.17 -15.88
N LEU A 390 -4.77 -14.31 -15.00
CA LEU A 390 -3.37 -14.25 -14.59
C LEU A 390 -2.91 -15.59 -14.06
N ALA A 391 -1.69 -16.03 -14.44
CA ALA A 391 -1.12 -17.29 -14.00
C ALA A 391 -2.13 -18.45 -14.13
N GLU A 392 -2.64 -18.68 -15.32
CA GLU A 392 -3.72 -19.64 -15.56
C GLU A 392 -3.37 -21.06 -15.11
N ASP A 393 -2.12 -21.48 -15.32
CA ASP A 393 -1.62 -22.78 -14.86
C ASP A 393 -1.70 -22.92 -13.35
N PHE A 394 -1.29 -21.86 -12.62
CA PHE A 394 -1.41 -21.80 -11.17
C PHE A 394 -2.88 -21.79 -10.74
N ALA A 395 -3.71 -20.97 -11.35
CA ALA A 395 -5.13 -20.88 -11.04
C ALA A 395 -5.85 -22.24 -11.25
N ASN A 396 -5.54 -22.95 -12.34
CA ASN A 396 -6.08 -24.28 -12.61
C ASN A 396 -5.61 -25.31 -11.59
N ARG A 397 -4.33 -25.25 -11.18
CA ARG A 397 -3.81 -26.12 -10.12
C ARG A 397 -4.52 -25.84 -8.80
N LEU A 398 -4.68 -24.56 -8.44
CA LEU A 398 -5.34 -24.17 -7.19
C LEU A 398 -6.83 -24.58 -7.17
N ARG A 399 -7.57 -24.42 -8.28
CA ARG A 399 -8.96 -24.90 -8.41
C ARG A 399 -9.05 -26.41 -8.19
N LYS A 400 -8.14 -27.17 -8.79
CA LYS A 400 -8.09 -28.62 -8.63
C LYS A 400 -7.84 -29.02 -7.17
N ASN A 401 -6.92 -28.35 -6.52
CA ASN A 401 -6.61 -28.59 -5.12
C ASN A 401 -7.79 -28.20 -4.21
N LEU A 402 -8.39 -27.02 -4.46
CA LEU A 402 -9.56 -26.56 -3.71
C LEU A 402 -10.69 -27.59 -3.75
N LYS A 403 -11.08 -28.04 -4.94
CA LYS A 403 -12.14 -29.04 -5.11
C LYS A 403 -11.84 -30.35 -4.36
N LYS A 404 -10.57 -30.76 -4.34
CA LYS A 404 -10.13 -31.96 -3.64
C LYS A 404 -10.18 -31.79 -2.12
N PHE A 405 -9.56 -30.74 -1.61
CA PHE A 405 -9.34 -30.57 -0.17
C PHE A 405 -10.56 -30.00 0.55
N GLU A 406 -11.35 -29.17 -0.07
CA GLU A 406 -12.55 -28.57 0.56
C GLU A 406 -13.58 -29.66 0.93
N LYS A 407 -13.83 -30.60 0.02
CA LYS A 407 -14.72 -31.73 0.29
C LYS A 407 -14.21 -32.62 1.43
N TRP A 408 -12.92 -32.93 1.40
CA TRP A 408 -12.28 -33.73 2.45
C TRP A 408 -12.30 -33.01 3.80
N ALA A 409 -11.91 -31.74 3.86
CA ALA A 409 -11.88 -30.95 5.07
C ALA A 409 -13.28 -30.82 5.71
N SER A 410 -14.32 -30.60 4.89
CA SER A 410 -15.71 -30.57 5.36
C SER A 410 -16.15 -31.89 5.96
N GLN A 411 -15.78 -33.03 5.36
CA GLN A 411 -16.11 -34.37 5.87
C GLN A 411 -15.42 -34.70 7.19
N GLU A 412 -14.19 -34.20 7.37
CA GLU A 412 -13.38 -34.42 8.58
C GLU A 412 -13.63 -33.38 9.68
N GLY A 413 -14.40 -32.34 9.41
CA GLY A 413 -14.60 -31.23 10.36
C GLY A 413 -13.37 -30.37 10.56
N ILE A 414 -12.68 -30.04 9.46
CA ILE A 414 -11.41 -29.29 9.44
C ILE A 414 -11.62 -27.98 8.71
N GLU A 415 -11.25 -26.84 9.33
CA GLU A 415 -11.28 -25.52 8.72
C GLU A 415 -9.88 -25.01 8.35
N CYS A 416 -8.81 -25.70 8.81
CA CYS A 416 -7.43 -25.30 8.59
C CYS A 416 -6.68 -26.38 7.80
N TYR A 417 -6.26 -26.08 6.58
CA TYR A 417 -5.56 -27.03 5.73
C TYR A 417 -4.74 -26.33 4.64
N ARG A 418 -3.73 -27.04 4.13
CA ARG A 418 -2.88 -26.55 3.05
C ARG A 418 -3.54 -26.77 1.68
N LEU A 419 -3.72 -25.70 0.94
CA LEU A 419 -4.27 -25.74 -0.42
C LEU A 419 -3.21 -25.96 -1.49
N TYR A 420 -2.02 -25.39 -1.29
CA TYR A 420 -0.96 -25.38 -2.29
C TYR A 420 0.41 -25.38 -1.59
N ASP A 421 1.36 -26.15 -2.09
CA ASP A 421 2.73 -26.25 -1.54
C ASP A 421 3.76 -26.38 -2.68
N ALA A 422 4.09 -25.25 -3.32
CA ALA A 422 5.01 -25.19 -4.44
C ALA A 422 4.73 -26.28 -5.51
N ASP A 423 3.47 -26.52 -5.79
CA ASP A 423 3.02 -27.57 -6.72
C ASP A 423 3.60 -27.39 -8.13
N LEU A 424 3.83 -26.16 -8.51
CA LEU A 424 4.48 -25.75 -9.76
C LEU A 424 5.77 -25.00 -9.43
N PRO A 425 6.90 -25.33 -10.07
CA PRO A 425 8.21 -24.76 -9.70
C PRO A 425 8.29 -23.23 -9.84
N GLU A 426 7.54 -22.65 -10.78
CA GLU A 426 7.52 -21.22 -11.02
C GLU A 426 6.81 -20.43 -9.93
N TYR A 427 5.92 -21.08 -9.16
CA TYR A 427 5.09 -20.47 -8.13
C TYR A 427 5.44 -21.04 -6.77
N ASN A 428 6.52 -20.52 -6.20
CA ASN A 428 7.18 -21.07 -5.01
C ASN A 428 6.58 -20.49 -3.71
N VAL A 429 5.36 -20.86 -3.42
CA VAL A 429 4.61 -20.44 -2.22
C VAL A 429 3.94 -21.61 -1.54
N ALA A 430 3.63 -21.46 -0.25
CA ALA A 430 2.63 -22.27 0.44
C ALA A 430 1.36 -21.43 0.65
N ILE A 431 0.20 -22.04 0.46
CA ILE A 431 -1.10 -21.41 0.68
C ILE A 431 -1.88 -22.26 1.67
N ASP A 432 -2.16 -21.68 2.84
CA ASP A 432 -2.91 -22.32 3.92
C ASP A 432 -4.24 -21.60 4.14
N ARG A 433 -5.33 -22.36 4.24
CA ARG A 433 -6.65 -21.85 4.58
C ARG A 433 -6.88 -21.95 6.09
N TYR A 434 -7.51 -20.92 6.66
CA TYR A 434 -7.96 -20.87 8.05
C TYR A 434 -9.39 -20.32 8.06
N ALA A 435 -10.38 -21.20 8.05
CA ALA A 435 -11.79 -20.87 7.86
C ALA A 435 -12.01 -20.08 6.54
N ASP A 436 -12.37 -18.81 6.62
CA ASP A 436 -12.54 -17.91 5.48
C ASP A 436 -11.31 -17.02 5.19
N TRP A 437 -10.21 -17.21 5.95
CA TRP A 437 -8.92 -16.55 5.76
C TRP A 437 -7.94 -17.43 5.00
N VAL A 438 -6.98 -16.77 4.37
CA VAL A 438 -5.90 -17.44 3.65
C VAL A 438 -4.56 -16.80 3.99
N VAL A 439 -3.57 -17.63 4.27
CA VAL A 439 -2.18 -17.20 4.43
C VAL A 439 -1.38 -17.68 3.22
N VAL A 440 -0.80 -16.74 2.50
CA VAL A 440 0.17 -16.99 1.43
C VAL A 440 1.56 -16.77 1.99
N GLN A 441 2.36 -17.83 2.01
CA GLN A 441 3.73 -17.78 2.48
C GLN A 441 4.70 -17.97 1.32
N GLU A 442 5.47 -16.93 1.01
CA GLU A 442 6.52 -17.00 0.00
C GLU A 442 7.73 -17.76 0.53
N TYR A 443 8.19 -18.76 -0.22
CA TYR A 443 9.50 -19.35 -0.01
C TYR A 443 10.56 -18.46 -0.65
N ALA A 444 11.67 -18.21 0.05
CA ALA A 444 12.74 -17.37 -0.46
C ALA A 444 13.18 -17.83 -1.87
N PRO A 445 13.07 -16.97 -2.89
CA PRO A 445 13.47 -17.33 -4.23
C PRO A 445 14.97 -17.66 -4.29
N PRO A 446 15.40 -18.57 -5.17
CA PRO A 446 16.81 -18.81 -5.42
C PRO A 446 17.51 -17.50 -5.81
N LYS A 447 18.76 -17.31 -5.40
CA LYS A 447 19.55 -16.10 -5.72
C LYS A 447 19.73 -15.83 -7.22
N THR A 448 19.41 -16.80 -8.06
CA THR A 448 19.47 -16.75 -9.53
C THR A 448 18.22 -16.12 -10.16
N VAL A 449 17.14 -15.92 -9.40
CA VAL A 449 15.90 -15.33 -9.90
C VAL A 449 15.94 -13.82 -9.70
N ASP A 450 15.64 -13.09 -10.77
CA ASP A 450 15.50 -11.63 -10.74
C ASP A 450 14.41 -11.22 -9.74
N ALA A 451 14.73 -10.28 -8.83
CA ALA A 451 13.84 -9.87 -7.76
C ALA A 451 12.53 -9.25 -8.28
N HIS A 452 12.59 -8.52 -9.40
CA HIS A 452 11.41 -7.91 -10.00
C HIS A 452 10.46 -8.98 -10.57
N LYS A 453 11.01 -9.99 -11.24
CA LYS A 453 10.22 -11.13 -11.75
C LYS A 453 9.61 -11.94 -10.62
N ALA A 454 10.35 -12.17 -9.53
CA ALA A 454 9.83 -12.86 -8.35
C ALA A 454 8.65 -12.09 -7.72
N ARG A 455 8.77 -10.76 -7.59
CA ARG A 455 7.73 -9.89 -7.07
C ARG A 455 6.48 -9.91 -7.96
N GLN A 456 6.64 -9.82 -9.27
CA GLN A 456 5.54 -9.88 -10.21
C GLN A 456 4.80 -11.23 -10.13
N ARG A 457 5.54 -12.35 -10.06
CA ARG A 457 4.92 -13.68 -9.88
C ARG A 457 4.14 -13.78 -8.58
N LEU A 458 4.65 -13.19 -7.49
CA LEU A 458 3.93 -13.15 -6.22
C LEU A 458 2.61 -12.39 -6.34
N PHE A 459 2.59 -11.27 -7.05
CA PHE A 459 1.38 -10.51 -7.31
C PHE A 459 0.37 -11.31 -8.15
N ASP A 460 0.84 -12.03 -9.16
CA ASP A 460 0.01 -12.91 -9.97
C ASP A 460 -0.61 -14.04 -9.12
N ILE A 461 0.16 -14.62 -8.20
CA ILE A 461 -0.32 -15.63 -7.24
C ILE A 461 -1.43 -15.05 -6.35
N ILE A 462 -1.22 -13.86 -5.78
CA ILE A 462 -2.19 -13.22 -4.90
C ILE A 462 -3.48 -12.93 -5.65
N ALA A 463 -3.39 -12.32 -6.83
CA ALA A 463 -4.54 -12.01 -7.65
C ALA A 463 -5.33 -13.27 -8.06
N ALA A 464 -4.62 -14.32 -8.49
CA ALA A 464 -5.24 -15.59 -8.86
C ALA A 464 -5.87 -16.31 -7.67
N THR A 465 -5.22 -16.27 -6.50
CA THR A 465 -5.74 -16.86 -5.25
C THR A 465 -7.06 -16.20 -4.85
N ILE A 466 -7.11 -14.88 -4.82
CA ILE A 466 -8.34 -14.13 -4.49
C ILE A 466 -9.46 -14.46 -5.48
N ALA A 467 -9.15 -14.50 -6.77
CA ALA A 467 -10.13 -14.79 -7.81
C ALA A 467 -10.64 -16.25 -7.78
N VAL A 468 -9.75 -17.22 -7.54
CA VAL A 468 -10.13 -18.65 -7.50
C VAL A 468 -10.95 -18.98 -6.26
N LEU A 469 -10.60 -18.38 -5.12
CA LEU A 469 -11.29 -18.63 -3.85
C LEU A 469 -12.55 -17.76 -3.67
N ASP A 470 -12.76 -16.79 -4.56
CA ASP A 470 -13.86 -15.80 -4.47
C ASP A 470 -13.93 -15.17 -3.07
N MET A 471 -12.78 -14.72 -2.59
CA MET A 471 -12.60 -14.25 -1.21
C MET A 471 -12.42 -12.74 -1.14
N ALA A 472 -12.77 -12.16 0.01
CA ALA A 472 -12.49 -10.77 0.28
C ALA A 472 -10.96 -10.56 0.41
N PRO A 473 -10.35 -9.61 -0.32
CA PRO A 473 -8.89 -9.42 -0.33
C PRO A 473 -8.27 -9.10 1.04
N ASN A 474 -9.03 -8.47 1.94
CA ASN A 474 -8.57 -8.17 3.31
C ASN A 474 -8.44 -9.41 4.20
N LYS A 475 -8.93 -10.57 3.75
CA LYS A 475 -8.78 -11.87 4.41
C LYS A 475 -7.59 -12.67 3.90
N LEU A 476 -6.81 -12.14 2.97
CA LEU A 476 -5.56 -12.72 2.55
C LEU A 476 -4.40 -12.07 3.30
N VAL A 477 -3.60 -12.88 3.98
CA VAL A 477 -2.39 -12.46 4.71
C VAL A 477 -1.17 -12.95 3.94
N LEU A 478 -0.29 -12.02 3.58
CA LEU A 478 1.00 -12.35 2.95
C LEU A 478 2.08 -12.45 4.02
N LYS A 479 2.83 -13.55 4.02
CA LYS A 479 4.04 -13.73 4.84
C LYS A 479 5.24 -14.04 3.96
N THR A 480 6.32 -13.29 4.17
CA THR A 480 7.59 -13.54 3.50
C THR A 480 8.55 -14.20 4.48
N ARG A 481 9.01 -15.42 4.18
CA ARG A 481 10.08 -16.06 4.95
C ARG A 481 11.43 -15.58 4.42
N GLU A 482 11.99 -14.55 5.04
CA GLU A 482 13.43 -14.32 4.96
C GLU A 482 14.14 -15.44 5.74
N ARG A 483 15.30 -15.91 5.23
CA ARG A 483 16.18 -16.78 5.99
C ARG A 483 16.70 -16.03 7.21
N GLN A 484 15.93 -16.03 8.28
CA GLN A 484 16.34 -15.42 9.53
C GLN A 484 17.43 -16.28 10.17
N LYS A 485 18.60 -15.68 10.33
CA LYS A 485 19.65 -16.20 11.20
C LYS A 485 19.34 -15.73 12.64
N GLY A 486 18.91 -16.64 13.51
CA GLY A 486 18.88 -16.40 14.95
C GLY A 486 17.52 -16.03 15.57
N LYS A 487 17.53 -15.31 16.66
CA LYS A 487 16.49 -15.06 17.67
C LYS A 487 15.13 -14.49 17.24
N ASN A 488 14.93 -14.13 15.97
CA ASN A 488 13.75 -13.38 15.52
C ASN A 488 12.50 -14.24 15.23
N GLN A 489 12.61 -15.56 15.36
CA GLN A 489 11.50 -16.48 15.06
C GLN A 489 10.29 -16.31 16.00
N TYR A 490 10.50 -15.73 17.18
CA TYR A 490 9.49 -15.54 18.22
C TYR A 490 9.13 -14.06 18.45
N GLN A 491 9.58 -13.15 17.59
CA GLN A 491 9.24 -11.74 17.72
C GLN A 491 7.84 -11.46 17.16
N LYS A 492 7.09 -10.64 17.88
CA LYS A 492 5.80 -10.13 17.44
C LYS A 492 6.01 -9.20 16.26
N MET A 493 5.35 -9.49 15.12
CA MET A 493 5.47 -8.71 13.87
C MET A 493 4.52 -7.51 13.82
N ALA A 494 3.38 -7.62 14.51
CA ALA A 494 2.35 -6.58 14.61
C ALA A 494 1.63 -6.67 15.96
N GLU A 495 0.82 -5.69 16.27
CA GLU A 495 0.02 -5.64 17.52
C GLU A 495 -1.47 -5.45 17.23
N LYS A 496 -1.99 -6.12 16.20
CA LYS A 496 -3.41 -6.04 15.86
C LYS A 496 -4.30 -6.78 16.86
N GLY A 497 -3.77 -7.83 17.51
CA GLY A 497 -4.49 -8.61 18.50
C GLY A 497 -5.64 -9.45 17.95
N ASP A 498 -5.72 -9.60 16.63
CA ASP A 498 -6.83 -10.26 15.94
C ASP A 498 -6.68 -11.78 16.00
N PHE A 499 -7.38 -12.40 16.93
CA PHE A 499 -7.49 -13.85 17.03
C PHE A 499 -8.74 -14.32 16.30
N ILE A 500 -8.59 -15.44 15.57
CA ILE A 500 -9.66 -16.08 14.80
C ILE A 500 -9.91 -17.46 15.40
N GLU A 501 -11.18 -17.79 15.66
CA GLU A 501 -11.57 -19.14 16.08
C GLU A 501 -11.66 -20.06 14.85
N VAL A 502 -11.02 -21.21 14.92
CA VAL A 502 -11.03 -22.25 13.88
C VAL A 502 -11.33 -23.62 14.48
N GLN A 503 -11.86 -24.49 13.64
CA GLN A 503 -12.18 -25.87 14.03
C GLN A 503 -11.17 -26.86 13.45
N GLU A 504 -10.72 -27.81 14.29
CA GLU A 504 -9.95 -28.98 13.91
C GLU A 504 -10.57 -30.22 14.55
N TYR A 505 -11.26 -31.02 13.79
CA TYR A 505 -12.10 -32.13 14.25
C TYR A 505 -13.14 -31.63 15.29
N ASN A 506 -13.08 -32.13 16.52
CA ASN A 506 -13.95 -31.68 17.62
C ASN A 506 -13.34 -30.55 18.48
N ALA A 507 -12.12 -30.11 18.18
CA ALA A 507 -11.45 -29.03 18.89
C ALA A 507 -11.70 -27.67 18.23
N ARG A 508 -11.88 -26.64 19.06
CA ARG A 508 -11.86 -25.23 18.64
C ARG A 508 -10.57 -24.58 19.11
N LEU A 509 -9.92 -23.86 18.23
CA LEU A 509 -8.59 -23.29 18.49
C LEU A 509 -8.54 -21.82 18.06
N TRP A 510 -7.82 -21.03 18.81
CA TRP A 510 -7.49 -19.67 18.44
C TRP A 510 -6.23 -19.67 17.56
N VAL A 511 -6.29 -18.95 16.43
CA VAL A 511 -5.13 -18.67 15.59
C VAL A 511 -4.97 -17.16 15.43
N ASN A 512 -3.74 -16.71 15.23
CA ASN A 512 -3.42 -15.32 14.90
C ASN A 512 -2.58 -15.30 13.63
N LEU A 513 -3.15 -14.76 12.56
CA LEU A 513 -2.55 -14.81 11.23
C LEU A 513 -1.61 -13.64 10.94
N THR A 514 -1.65 -12.57 11.74
CA THR A 514 -0.99 -11.30 11.42
C THR A 514 0.17 -10.95 12.34
N ASP A 515 0.06 -11.25 13.64
CA ASP A 515 0.98 -10.70 14.65
C ASP A 515 2.25 -11.52 14.81
N TYR A 516 2.25 -12.79 14.43
CA TYR A 516 3.36 -13.72 14.60
C TYR A 516 3.76 -14.36 13.26
N LEU A 517 5.00 -14.83 13.18
CA LEU A 517 5.46 -15.57 12.00
C LEU A 517 4.65 -16.85 11.79
N ASP A 518 4.49 -17.63 12.87
CA ASP A 518 3.65 -18.83 12.88
C ASP A 518 2.23 -18.47 13.37
N THR A 519 1.24 -19.22 12.91
CA THR A 519 -0.19 -18.88 13.11
C THR A 519 -0.76 -19.32 14.45
N GLY A 520 0.01 -20.04 15.25
CA GLY A 520 -0.46 -20.67 16.48
C GLY A 520 -0.92 -22.11 16.32
N LEU A 521 -0.91 -22.65 15.09
CA LEU A 521 -1.33 -24.02 14.81
C LEU A 521 -0.45 -24.61 13.69
N PHE A 522 0.29 -25.69 14.00
CA PHE A 522 1.04 -26.44 13.00
C PHE A 522 0.13 -27.46 12.34
N LEU A 523 -0.27 -27.18 11.09
CA LEU A 523 -1.27 -27.97 10.36
C LEU A 523 -0.81 -29.41 10.05
N ASP A 524 0.48 -29.61 9.87
CA ASP A 524 1.08 -30.91 9.56
C ASP A 524 0.96 -31.93 10.73
N HIS A 525 0.82 -31.47 11.96
CA HIS A 525 0.63 -32.31 13.14
C HIS A 525 -0.83 -32.66 13.45
N ARG A 526 -1.77 -32.32 12.61
CA ARG A 526 -3.21 -32.53 12.80
C ARG A 526 -3.55 -33.99 13.16
N ILE A 527 -3.04 -34.97 12.40
CA ILE A 527 -3.31 -36.38 12.65
C ILE A 527 -2.64 -36.84 13.97
N ALA A 528 -1.42 -36.38 14.26
CA ALA A 528 -0.76 -36.66 15.53
C ALA A 528 -1.60 -36.18 16.72
N ARG A 529 -2.18 -34.96 16.64
CA ARG A 529 -3.08 -34.44 17.69
C ARG A 529 -4.34 -35.27 17.84
N ARG A 530 -4.96 -35.73 16.75
CA ARG A 530 -6.12 -36.64 16.81
C ARG A 530 -5.75 -37.95 17.46
N MET A 531 -4.62 -38.55 17.14
CA MET A 531 -4.13 -39.80 17.76
C MET A 531 -3.92 -39.60 19.26
N LEU A 532 -3.31 -38.49 19.69
CA LEU A 532 -3.14 -38.17 21.10
C LEU A 532 -4.50 -38.10 21.83
N GLY A 533 -5.49 -37.45 21.22
CA GLY A 533 -6.85 -37.42 21.75
C GLY A 533 -7.43 -38.84 21.94
N GLN A 534 -7.31 -39.70 20.92
CA GLN A 534 -7.78 -41.06 20.97
C GLN A 534 -7.08 -41.93 22.03
N MET A 535 -5.81 -41.66 22.31
CA MET A 535 -4.99 -42.39 23.29
C MET A 535 -5.15 -41.88 24.72
N SER A 536 -5.82 -40.74 24.95
CA SER A 536 -5.78 -39.99 26.21
C SER A 536 -6.80 -40.41 27.26
N LYS A 537 -7.83 -41.18 26.91
CA LYS A 537 -8.93 -41.53 27.83
C LYS A 537 -8.45 -42.11 29.15
N GLY A 538 -8.76 -41.44 30.24
CA GLY A 538 -8.42 -41.84 31.61
C GLY A 538 -6.93 -41.74 31.96
N LYS A 539 -6.11 -41.08 31.13
CA LYS A 539 -4.67 -40.95 31.27
C LYS A 539 -4.24 -39.59 31.76
N ASP A 540 -3.12 -39.55 32.47
CA ASP A 540 -2.41 -38.30 32.75
C ASP A 540 -1.49 -37.98 31.56
N PHE A 541 -1.75 -36.86 30.92
CA PHE A 541 -1.09 -36.42 29.68
C PHE A 541 -0.11 -35.29 29.96
N LEU A 542 1.10 -35.41 29.40
CA LEU A 542 2.15 -34.37 29.43
C LEU A 542 2.44 -33.89 28.04
N ASN A 543 2.40 -32.56 27.85
CA ASN A 543 2.75 -31.87 26.61
C ASN A 543 3.97 -30.97 26.82
N LEU A 544 5.08 -31.32 26.18
CA LEU A 544 6.38 -30.64 26.31
C LEU A 544 6.72 -29.89 25.04
N PHE A 545 7.29 -28.69 25.18
CA PHE A 545 7.40 -27.71 24.08
C PHE A 545 6.04 -27.45 23.48
N SER A 546 5.11 -27.15 24.35
CA SER A 546 3.68 -27.24 24.07
C SER A 546 3.16 -26.19 23.11
N TYR A 547 3.93 -25.14 22.87
CA TYR A 547 3.51 -24.01 22.01
C TYR A 547 2.16 -23.44 22.49
N THR A 548 1.14 -23.40 21.65
CA THR A 548 -0.19 -22.90 21.99
C THR A 548 -1.12 -23.95 22.64
N GLY A 549 -0.57 -25.09 23.00
CA GLY A 549 -1.30 -26.14 23.74
C GLY A 549 -2.34 -26.92 22.92
N SER A 550 -2.29 -26.88 21.61
CA SER A 550 -3.27 -27.58 20.75
C SER A 550 -3.33 -29.10 21.00
N ALA A 551 -2.19 -29.73 21.26
CA ALA A 551 -2.17 -31.14 21.62
C ALA A 551 -2.84 -31.44 22.99
N SER A 552 -2.68 -30.53 23.95
CA SER A 552 -3.36 -30.62 25.26
C SER A 552 -4.87 -30.49 25.14
N VAL A 553 -5.36 -29.63 24.21
CA VAL A 553 -6.79 -29.52 23.92
C VAL A 553 -7.34 -30.85 23.40
N HIS A 554 -6.69 -31.45 22.43
CA HIS A 554 -7.11 -32.76 21.89
C HIS A 554 -7.07 -33.85 22.92
N ALA A 555 -6.05 -33.90 23.78
CA ALA A 555 -5.95 -34.87 24.88
C ALA A 555 -7.10 -34.67 25.91
N GLY A 556 -7.37 -33.45 26.28
CA GLY A 556 -8.47 -33.12 27.20
C GLY A 556 -9.84 -33.51 26.64
N LEU A 557 -10.12 -33.17 25.37
CA LEU A 557 -11.34 -33.57 24.67
C LEU A 557 -11.43 -35.10 24.46
N GLY A 558 -10.30 -35.76 24.35
CA GLY A 558 -10.22 -37.22 24.29
C GLY A 558 -10.44 -37.94 25.64
N GLY A 559 -10.70 -37.19 26.71
CA GLY A 559 -11.00 -37.72 28.03
C GLY A 559 -9.80 -37.97 28.91
N ALA A 560 -8.69 -37.26 28.73
CA ALA A 560 -7.57 -37.28 29.65
C ALA A 560 -8.01 -36.96 31.08
N ARG A 561 -7.48 -37.70 32.05
CA ARG A 561 -7.73 -37.45 33.48
C ARG A 561 -7.09 -36.11 33.90
N SER A 562 -5.91 -35.81 33.37
CA SER A 562 -5.22 -34.56 33.55
C SER A 562 -4.40 -34.22 32.32
N THR A 563 -4.16 -32.90 32.09
CA THR A 563 -3.20 -32.41 31.12
C THR A 563 -2.21 -31.46 31.79
N THR A 564 -0.92 -31.70 31.57
CA THR A 564 0.15 -30.79 31.99
C THR A 564 0.85 -30.25 30.77
N THR A 565 0.83 -28.94 30.61
CA THR A 565 1.29 -28.22 29.42
C THR A 565 2.49 -27.37 29.82
N VAL A 566 3.67 -27.67 29.29
CA VAL A 566 4.95 -27.04 29.67
C VAL A 566 5.57 -26.32 28.47
N ASP A 567 5.83 -25.05 28.63
CA ASP A 567 6.57 -24.24 27.65
C ASP A 567 7.35 -23.12 28.37
N MET A 568 8.41 -22.65 27.74
CA MET A 568 9.21 -21.54 28.26
C MET A 568 8.54 -20.18 28.03
N SER A 569 7.72 -20.08 26.98
CA SER A 569 7.08 -18.84 26.56
C SER A 569 5.78 -18.57 27.32
N ARG A 570 5.77 -17.51 28.11
CA ARG A 570 4.55 -17.02 28.77
C ARG A 570 3.43 -16.70 27.79
N THR A 571 3.76 -16.04 26.69
CA THR A 571 2.81 -15.67 25.62
C THR A 571 2.12 -16.90 25.05
N TYR A 572 2.86 -17.96 24.77
CA TYR A 572 2.27 -19.19 24.23
C TYR A 572 1.45 -19.95 25.28
N LEU A 573 1.83 -19.90 26.55
CA LEU A 573 1.02 -20.48 27.62
C LEU A 573 -0.28 -19.71 27.87
N GLU A 574 -0.28 -18.40 27.78
CA GLU A 574 -1.50 -17.58 27.81
C GLU A 574 -2.42 -17.94 26.62
N TRP A 575 -1.86 -18.19 25.47
CA TRP A 575 -2.60 -18.67 24.31
C TRP A 575 -3.12 -20.10 24.52
N ALA A 576 -2.32 -20.99 25.09
CA ALA A 576 -2.75 -22.33 25.46
C ALA A 576 -3.91 -22.33 26.47
N GLU A 577 -3.88 -21.43 27.46
CA GLU A 577 -4.98 -21.23 28.39
C GLU A 577 -6.27 -20.82 27.68
N ARG A 578 -6.18 -19.88 26.72
CA ARG A 578 -7.32 -19.47 25.89
C ARG A 578 -7.88 -20.63 25.08
N ASN A 579 -7.01 -21.47 24.50
CA ASN A 579 -7.42 -22.65 23.74
C ASN A 579 -8.11 -23.68 24.64
N LEU A 580 -7.59 -23.95 25.83
CA LEU A 580 -8.20 -24.87 26.79
C LEU A 580 -9.59 -24.35 27.26
N ARG A 581 -9.68 -23.08 27.61
CA ARG A 581 -10.95 -22.45 28.02
C ARG A 581 -12.01 -22.48 26.92
N LEU A 582 -11.62 -22.26 25.68
CA LEU A 582 -12.52 -22.31 24.52
C LEU A 582 -13.22 -23.66 24.38
N ASN A 583 -12.57 -24.74 24.83
CA ASN A 583 -13.08 -26.10 24.79
C ASN A 583 -13.65 -26.57 26.14
N GLY A 584 -13.83 -25.69 27.11
CA GLY A 584 -14.36 -26.03 28.44
C GLY A 584 -13.39 -26.80 29.33
N LEU A 585 -12.11 -26.87 28.96
CA LEU A 585 -11.06 -27.55 29.68
C LEU A 585 -10.46 -26.62 30.75
N THR A 586 -11.13 -26.51 31.86
CA THR A 586 -10.78 -25.59 32.94
C THR A 586 -10.60 -26.37 34.27
N GLY A 587 -9.97 -25.73 35.25
CA GLY A 587 -9.79 -26.28 36.59
C GLY A 587 -8.45 -26.97 36.78
N ARG A 588 -8.30 -27.61 37.95
CA ARG A 588 -7.02 -28.17 38.45
C ARG A 588 -6.48 -29.34 37.62
N ALA A 589 -7.33 -29.99 36.83
CA ALA A 589 -6.94 -31.09 35.98
C ALA A 589 -6.09 -30.65 34.77
N HIS A 590 -6.19 -29.38 34.39
CA HIS A 590 -5.52 -28.81 33.21
C HIS A 590 -4.50 -27.74 33.63
N ARG A 591 -3.23 -28.15 33.82
CA ARG A 591 -2.17 -27.30 34.35
C ARG A 591 -1.31 -26.73 33.24
N LEU A 592 -0.94 -25.45 33.40
CA LEU A 592 0.02 -24.76 32.58
C LEU A 592 1.26 -24.44 33.40
N MET A 593 2.44 -24.77 32.88
CA MET A 593 3.72 -24.57 33.59
C MET A 593 4.70 -23.80 32.69
N GLN A 594 5.09 -22.62 33.14
CA GLN A 594 6.18 -21.89 32.50
C GLN A 594 7.52 -22.38 33.05
N ALA A 595 8.27 -23.10 32.23
CA ALA A 595 9.59 -23.61 32.61
C ALA A 595 10.49 -23.80 31.38
N ASP A 596 11.80 -23.77 31.60
CA ASP A 596 12.72 -24.38 30.65
C ASP A 596 12.46 -25.91 30.63
N VAL A 597 11.98 -26.41 29.49
CA VAL A 597 11.48 -27.77 29.37
C VAL A 597 12.55 -28.80 29.73
N LEU A 598 13.79 -28.62 29.29
CA LEU A 598 14.88 -29.55 29.56
C LEU A 598 15.30 -29.54 31.04
N GLY A 599 15.33 -28.38 31.67
CA GLY A 599 15.55 -28.22 33.11
C GLY A 599 14.43 -28.86 33.91
N TRP A 600 13.19 -28.58 33.56
CA TRP A 600 12.00 -29.15 34.19
C TRP A 600 11.97 -30.69 34.12
N LEU A 601 12.32 -31.26 32.93
CA LEU A 601 12.43 -32.72 32.77
C LEU A 601 13.41 -33.36 33.73
N ARG A 602 14.55 -32.73 33.99
CA ARG A 602 15.59 -33.25 34.90
C ARG A 602 15.15 -33.21 36.36
N GLU A 603 14.36 -32.23 36.74
CA GLU A 603 13.97 -31.97 38.13
C GLU A 603 12.63 -32.65 38.52
N SER A 604 11.73 -32.81 37.56
CA SER A 604 10.39 -33.34 37.83
C SER A 604 10.41 -34.78 38.27
N THR A 605 9.60 -35.11 39.28
CA THR A 605 9.37 -36.46 39.79
C THR A 605 7.97 -36.99 39.46
N GLU A 606 7.17 -36.20 38.76
CA GLU A 606 5.81 -36.57 38.37
C GLU A 606 5.85 -37.69 37.32
N GLN A 607 4.79 -38.49 37.26
CA GLN A 607 4.66 -39.56 36.29
C GLN A 607 3.40 -39.43 35.45
N PHE A 608 3.52 -39.81 34.18
CA PHE A 608 2.48 -39.65 33.16
C PHE A 608 2.27 -40.94 32.37
N ASP A 609 1.05 -41.13 31.89
CA ASP A 609 0.68 -42.28 31.07
C ASP A 609 0.95 -42.04 29.57
N LEU A 610 0.85 -40.80 29.13
CA LEU A 610 1.04 -40.38 27.74
C LEU A 610 1.83 -39.07 27.72
N ILE A 611 2.94 -39.06 26.99
CA ILE A 611 3.81 -37.91 26.86
C ILE A 611 3.90 -37.53 25.36
N PHE A 612 3.62 -36.28 25.03
CA PHE A 612 3.92 -35.71 23.72
C PHE A 612 5.07 -34.74 23.84
N ILE A 613 6.04 -34.86 22.96
CA ILE A 613 7.19 -33.96 22.88
C ILE A 613 7.57 -33.68 21.43
N ASP A 614 7.65 -32.41 21.09
CA ASP A 614 8.07 -31.88 19.78
C ASP A 614 9.14 -30.81 19.99
N PRO A 615 10.39 -31.20 20.28
CA PRO A 615 11.46 -30.25 20.59
C PRO A 615 11.90 -29.50 19.35
N PRO A 616 12.45 -28.25 19.51
CA PRO A 616 13.06 -27.55 18.41
C PRO A 616 14.24 -28.36 17.84
N THR A 617 14.44 -28.23 16.51
CA THR A 617 15.57 -28.89 15.84
C THR A 617 16.91 -28.48 16.44
N PHE A 618 17.01 -27.20 16.79
CA PHE A 618 18.19 -26.61 17.42
C PHE A 618 17.76 -25.46 18.35
N SER A 619 18.36 -25.36 19.52
CA SER A 619 18.11 -24.28 20.47
C SER A 619 19.40 -23.75 21.09
N ASN A 620 19.61 -22.43 20.99
CA ASN A 620 20.68 -21.65 21.62
C ASN A 620 20.10 -20.69 22.65
N SER A 621 19.41 -21.17 23.66
CA SER A 621 18.91 -20.30 24.72
C SER A 621 20.08 -19.85 25.61
N LYS A 622 20.17 -18.53 25.91
CA LYS A 622 21.13 -17.97 26.90
C LYS A 622 20.91 -18.51 28.32
N ARG A 623 19.77 -19.22 28.57
CA ARG A 623 19.41 -19.83 29.85
C ARG A 623 19.74 -21.32 29.89
N MET A 624 20.23 -21.90 28.80
CA MET A 624 20.69 -23.28 28.72
C MET A 624 22.22 -23.29 28.78
N GLU A 625 22.78 -24.13 29.62
CA GLU A 625 24.23 -24.33 29.74
C GLU A 625 24.87 -24.87 28.45
N ASP A 626 24.11 -25.66 27.65
CA ASP A 626 24.53 -26.22 26.38
C ASP A 626 23.48 -26.00 25.26
N ALA A 627 23.93 -25.82 24.02
CA ALA A 627 23.08 -25.81 22.85
C ALA A 627 22.45 -27.19 22.62
N PHE A 628 21.11 -27.24 22.49
CA PHE A 628 20.37 -28.47 22.18
C PHE A 628 20.34 -28.71 20.65
N ASP A 629 20.68 -29.97 20.25
CA ASP A 629 20.46 -30.47 18.87
C ASP A 629 19.70 -31.80 18.95
N VAL A 630 18.55 -31.88 18.32
CA VAL A 630 17.65 -33.04 18.42
C VAL A 630 18.29 -34.34 17.95
N GLN A 631 19.15 -34.33 16.93
CA GLN A 631 19.85 -35.53 16.46
C GLN A 631 20.88 -36.01 17.48
N ARG A 632 21.65 -35.09 18.06
CA ARG A 632 22.70 -35.43 19.04
C ARG A 632 22.11 -35.85 20.36
N ASP A 633 21.07 -35.18 20.83
CA ASP A 633 20.65 -35.18 22.22
C ASP A 633 19.38 -36.02 22.48
N HIS A 634 18.75 -36.63 21.43
CA HIS A 634 17.48 -37.33 21.61
C HIS A 634 17.55 -38.53 22.58
N ILE A 635 18.67 -39.27 22.66
CA ILE A 635 18.78 -40.38 23.63
C ILE A 635 18.86 -39.88 25.07
N ARG A 636 19.58 -38.77 25.31
CA ARG A 636 19.58 -38.14 26.64
C ARG A 636 18.17 -37.66 27.01
N LEU A 637 17.45 -37.07 26.05
CA LEU A 637 16.06 -36.67 26.21
C LEU A 637 15.17 -37.88 26.58
N MET A 638 15.34 -39.01 25.91
CA MET A 638 14.58 -40.23 26.20
C MET A 638 14.91 -40.81 27.57
N THR A 639 16.11 -40.65 28.08
CA THR A 639 16.49 -41.02 29.43
C THR A 639 15.67 -40.28 30.48
N ASP A 640 15.54 -38.97 30.31
CA ASP A 640 14.75 -38.12 31.21
C ASP A 640 13.24 -38.44 31.10
N LEU A 641 12.73 -38.62 29.88
CA LEU A 641 11.32 -38.95 29.63
C LEU A 641 10.92 -40.32 30.19
N LYS A 642 11.79 -41.31 30.08
CA LYS A 642 11.53 -42.66 30.64
C LYS A 642 11.27 -42.61 32.15
N ARG A 643 11.99 -41.78 32.88
CA ARG A 643 11.82 -41.60 34.33
C ARG A 643 10.42 -41.05 34.67
N LEU A 644 9.85 -40.21 33.82
CA LEU A 644 8.51 -39.66 33.99
C LEU A 644 7.39 -40.52 33.39
N LEU A 645 7.73 -41.62 32.70
CA LEU A 645 6.76 -42.49 32.04
C LEU A 645 6.32 -43.60 33.00
N ARG A 646 5.00 -43.74 33.23
CA ARG A 646 4.44 -44.86 33.97
C ARG A 646 4.62 -46.18 33.23
N LYS A 647 4.60 -47.28 33.96
CA LYS A 647 4.60 -48.62 33.38
C LYS A 647 3.44 -48.77 32.38
N GLY A 648 3.76 -49.21 31.17
CA GLY A 648 2.77 -49.29 30.07
C GLY A 648 2.42 -47.96 29.40
N GLY A 649 3.10 -46.89 29.78
CA GLY A 649 2.91 -45.58 29.13
C GLY A 649 3.54 -45.48 27.74
N THR A 650 3.20 -44.43 27.03
CA THR A 650 3.66 -44.18 25.67
C THR A 650 4.19 -42.75 25.53
N ILE A 651 5.28 -42.58 24.81
CA ILE A 651 5.81 -41.29 24.38
C ILE A 651 5.53 -41.16 22.89
N MET A 652 4.91 -40.08 22.47
CA MET A 652 4.88 -39.65 21.08
C MET A 652 5.95 -38.58 20.90
N PHE A 653 6.97 -38.91 20.13
CA PHE A 653 8.11 -38.05 19.84
C PHE A 653 8.04 -37.57 18.40
N SER A 654 8.03 -36.23 18.20
CA SER A 654 8.03 -35.59 16.90
C SER A 654 9.20 -34.62 16.75
N ASN A 655 9.65 -34.36 15.54
CA ASN A 655 10.58 -33.28 15.20
C ASN A 655 10.55 -32.98 13.71
N ASN A 656 11.07 -31.83 13.29
CA ASN A 656 11.12 -31.41 11.88
C ASN A 656 12.54 -31.43 11.30
N LYS A 657 13.47 -32.11 11.92
CA LYS A 657 14.83 -32.19 11.35
C LYS A 657 14.85 -33.10 10.13
N ARG A 658 15.20 -32.50 8.96
CA ARG A 658 15.39 -33.28 7.73
C ARG A 658 16.53 -34.29 7.92
N GLY A 659 16.29 -35.54 7.54
CA GLY A 659 17.27 -36.61 7.63
C GLY A 659 17.54 -37.10 9.08
N PHE A 660 16.62 -36.83 10.02
CA PHE A 660 16.70 -37.35 11.36
C PHE A 660 16.76 -38.88 11.35
N ARG A 661 17.66 -39.43 12.14
CA ARG A 661 17.81 -40.88 12.32
C ARG A 661 17.67 -41.23 13.81
N MET A 662 16.72 -42.10 14.09
CA MET A 662 16.52 -42.62 15.44
C MET A 662 17.67 -43.59 15.81
N ASP A 663 18.27 -43.39 16.96
CA ASP A 663 19.23 -44.31 17.55
C ASP A 663 18.51 -45.45 18.27
N HIS A 664 18.20 -46.49 17.53
CA HIS A 664 17.49 -47.67 18.06
C HIS A 664 18.32 -48.43 19.09
N ASP A 665 19.65 -48.51 18.97
CA ASP A 665 20.53 -49.16 19.90
C ASP A 665 20.57 -48.40 21.24
N GLY A 666 20.68 -47.08 21.17
CA GLY A 666 20.57 -46.19 22.34
C GLY A 666 19.24 -46.34 23.07
N LEU A 667 18.12 -46.47 22.35
CA LEU A 667 16.80 -46.72 22.95
C LEU A 667 16.73 -48.11 23.59
N ALA A 668 17.23 -49.15 22.91
CA ALA A 668 17.25 -50.51 23.45
C ALA A 668 18.04 -50.61 24.76
N ALA A 669 19.16 -49.88 24.85
CA ALA A 669 19.94 -49.80 26.11
C ALA A 669 19.14 -49.15 27.25
N LEU A 670 18.16 -48.32 26.95
CA LEU A 670 17.22 -47.77 27.93
C LEU A 670 16.01 -48.67 28.20
N GLY A 671 15.91 -49.83 27.55
CA GLY A 671 14.72 -50.69 27.62
C GLY A 671 13.50 -50.10 26.95
N LEU A 672 13.73 -49.29 25.89
CA LEU A 672 12.69 -48.66 25.08
C LEU A 672 12.76 -49.16 23.63
N LYS A 673 11.64 -49.12 22.93
CA LYS A 673 11.53 -49.36 21.50
C LYS A 673 10.73 -48.25 20.82
N ALA A 674 11.12 -47.90 19.61
CA ALA A 674 10.46 -46.87 18.82
C ALA A 674 9.82 -47.51 17.58
N GLN A 675 8.57 -47.13 17.32
CA GLN A 675 7.85 -47.41 16.09
C GLN A 675 7.67 -46.13 15.32
N GLU A 676 8.22 -46.06 14.11
CA GLU A 676 8.01 -44.92 13.24
C GLU A 676 6.57 -44.85 12.72
N ILE A 677 5.94 -43.71 12.87
CA ILE A 677 4.59 -43.43 12.42
C ILE A 677 4.50 -42.19 11.54
N SER A 678 5.62 -41.66 11.06
CA SER A 678 5.69 -40.40 10.26
C SER A 678 4.71 -40.42 9.10
N GLN A 679 4.61 -41.52 8.34
CA GLN A 679 3.67 -41.64 7.21
C GLN A 679 2.20 -41.77 7.66
N LYS A 680 1.94 -42.32 8.85
CA LYS A 680 0.58 -42.46 9.43
C LYS A 680 0.05 -41.13 9.97
N THR A 681 0.95 -40.22 10.35
CA THR A 681 0.62 -38.86 10.85
C THR A 681 0.59 -37.79 9.76
N LEU A 682 0.98 -38.15 8.54
CA LEU A 682 0.98 -37.23 7.39
C LEU A 682 -0.41 -37.19 6.75
N SER A 683 -1.05 -36.02 6.75
CA SER A 683 -2.34 -35.83 6.10
C SER A 683 -2.20 -35.58 4.58
N GLN A 684 -3.31 -35.75 3.84
CA GLN A 684 -3.26 -35.69 2.39
C GLN A 684 -2.93 -34.30 1.82
N ASP A 685 -3.16 -33.24 2.56
CA ASP A 685 -2.79 -31.87 2.20
C ASP A 685 -1.27 -31.60 2.32
N PHE A 686 -0.56 -32.45 3.06
CA PHE A 686 0.91 -32.44 3.18
C PHE A 686 1.59 -33.60 2.44
N ALA A 687 0.86 -34.41 1.66
CA ALA A 687 1.40 -35.59 0.99
C ALA A 687 2.61 -35.32 0.06
N ARG A 688 2.77 -34.09 -0.43
CA ARG A 688 3.90 -33.65 -1.27
C ARG A 688 5.18 -33.47 -0.47
N ASN A 689 5.08 -33.08 0.79
CA ASN A 689 6.21 -32.84 1.67
C ASN A 689 6.31 -33.96 2.74
N ARG A 690 6.70 -35.18 2.30
CA ARG A 690 6.76 -36.35 3.16
C ARG A 690 7.75 -36.25 4.32
N GLN A 691 8.65 -35.27 4.27
CA GLN A 691 9.68 -35.00 5.27
C GLN A 691 9.40 -33.74 6.09
N ILE A 692 8.15 -33.30 6.14
CA ILE A 692 7.78 -32.08 6.88
C ILE A 692 7.98 -32.28 8.39
N HIS A 693 7.68 -33.48 8.88
CA HIS A 693 7.97 -33.91 10.25
C HIS A 693 8.34 -35.40 10.32
N ASN A 694 8.94 -35.78 11.42
CA ASN A 694 9.18 -37.16 11.82
C ASN A 694 8.38 -37.45 13.08
N CYS A 695 7.82 -38.63 13.20
CA CYS A 695 7.01 -38.98 14.36
C CYS A 695 7.18 -40.47 14.73
N TRP A 696 7.38 -40.77 16.03
CA TRP A 696 7.52 -42.11 16.61
C TRP A 696 6.63 -42.30 17.81
N LEU A 697 6.15 -43.51 17.98
CA LEU A 697 5.64 -44.01 19.27
C LEU A 697 6.73 -44.77 19.96
N ILE A 698 7.05 -44.37 21.18
CA ILE A 698 8.09 -44.99 22.01
C ILE A 698 7.45 -45.61 23.26
N THR A 699 7.71 -46.89 23.48
CA THR A 699 7.16 -47.70 24.57
C THR A 699 8.28 -48.51 25.22
N ALA A 700 7.98 -49.14 26.36
CA ALA A 700 8.87 -50.14 26.92
C ALA A 700 9.10 -51.28 25.90
N ALA A 701 10.34 -51.79 25.86
CA ALA A 701 10.75 -52.85 24.95
C ALA A 701 10.07 -54.19 25.26
#